data_9c94822403c21f9b2ed07b06cbb04505
#
_entry.id   9c94822403c21f9b2ed07b06cbb04505
#
_cell.length_a   1.000
_cell.length_b   1.000
_cell.length_c   1.000
_cell.angle_alpha   90.00
_cell.angle_beta   90.00
_cell.angle_gamma   90.00
#
_symmetry.space_group_name_H-M   'P 1'
#
loop_
_entity.id
_entity.type
_entity.pdbx_description
1 polymer ?
#
loop_
_entity_poly.entity_id
_entity_poly.type
_entity_poly.pdbx_seq_one_letter_code
_entity_poly.pdbx_strand_id
1 'polypeptide(L)'
;MNSKRWLCLAVMSCLVLLSSASMFGQATANASLQGTITDRSQAVIGKAEVTITNKETGATKTTTTNDTGGYRFDSLSAGIYSIKATGPGFSTAEAKDVELLIGRTATQNFSLSPGGVSETVEVTGTAPLVDQTKTDVSTNITPEQITELPLIGRDIADLAYLAPGVKAADSYDPTKTRYAILSVNGEGGRNINVTVNGVDNKDNTVGGPVMQLPAEAVQEFQISTQRFSAVNGRSAGAAINVITKSGSNNFHGSAFAFFRDQAFNADQKLANGDGTTSTGNPPYSRQWFGGSIGGPIKKDKLFAFFAFERQREHTSIAESPTALAELSLVTSLGAQPSSTVPTPFFENRLNGRLDYIFNSNNSAYLSVSTQANNSTNDQSNGLFDLTEGNFTKNHLQVANLTVNSTLTPTLINQFTVGFQYWNNLIDSTGRTPLFTFPTGIEFGTNTNVPQNSIQRKYQFKDDIAKTIGKHTFKTGVDYIWTPFMGGFFEFNPTLEFDFNKLPSAILALPQGFNTPGLLVGGNVNGSGMSIAVGDPTFIIRDAKQLGLYFQDDWKMTSRMTVNLGLRYDKDFDFIGGSDIAQSRTFQELQAAAPFSPLAASLVAKKATDYSKGFSPRVGLAYDLNGHGNHIVRAGFGMYFDNTFQNIPLFMEQQANPTIFQTAFSLNGASDVVPGTGIPLSAWHLGSPLPTIPAPQAALTTGSIGRLMDPNYRTPVTEEFNGGYTWAINSKSVFEAEYVHVLSLHENKTINLDANTPIDPSNISLGFFKPLSAAFTSAGVPVLGSVRDETSGGRSRYDGMNLSFRQRGFHKMDLTLNYTLARAVGYDVDGTSFRNYPRDPARPLAPEDFGPAFNDERHHLTLAATTHLPWGIDFSPILQAGSARPYNAIAQSNQLSLGGGSAAGALLAPGCTEQGYYNRACGLNPIFNLRGAPYFDMDARVAKNIKLGEHRNLQLMFQAFNLTNHANYGNNFDGTVGLPSFGHPLGFINPTSSTLPRAFTGEFGARFSF
;
A
#
# COMPACT_ATOMS: atom_id res chain seq x y z
N MET A 1 -16.09 -21.95 -28.67
CA MET A 1 -14.73 -21.84 -29.27
C MET A 1 -13.92 -23.07 -28.87
N ASN A 2 -13.39 -23.81 -29.86
CA ASN A 2 -12.98 -25.23 -29.72
C ASN A 2 -11.79 -25.45 -28.77
N SER A 3 -11.96 -26.31 -27.78
CA SER A 3 -10.92 -26.78 -26.82
C SER A 3 -9.64 -27.32 -27.52
N LYS A 4 -9.76 -27.82 -28.73
CA LYS A 4 -8.61 -28.27 -29.55
C LYS A 4 -7.66 -27.14 -29.98
N ARG A 5 -8.15 -25.92 -30.14
CA ARG A 5 -7.28 -24.76 -30.46
C ARG A 5 -6.43 -24.33 -29.26
N TRP A 6 -6.96 -24.46 -28.05
CA TRP A 6 -6.21 -24.15 -26.81
C TRP A 6 -5.14 -25.20 -26.51
N LEU A 7 -5.43 -26.47 -26.81
CA LEU A 7 -4.43 -27.53 -26.68
C LEU A 7 -3.30 -27.38 -27.70
N CYS A 8 -3.62 -27.01 -28.95
CA CYS A 8 -2.59 -26.72 -29.98
C CYS A 8 -1.76 -25.46 -29.64
N LEU A 9 -2.36 -24.40 -29.08
CA LEU A 9 -1.65 -23.22 -28.62
C LEU A 9 -0.75 -23.54 -27.41
N ALA A 10 -1.23 -24.34 -26.47
CA ALA A 10 -0.42 -24.78 -25.33
C ALA A 10 0.74 -25.67 -25.75
N VAL A 11 0.51 -26.61 -26.69
CA VAL A 11 1.57 -27.47 -27.22
C VAL A 11 2.54 -26.68 -28.09
N MET A 12 2.08 -25.74 -28.90
CA MET A 12 2.93 -24.86 -29.69
C MET A 12 3.75 -23.90 -28.82
N SER A 13 3.14 -23.37 -27.71
CA SER A 13 3.88 -22.59 -26.71
C SER A 13 4.95 -23.44 -25.99
N CYS A 14 4.65 -24.68 -25.66
CA CYS A 14 5.64 -25.61 -25.10
C CYS A 14 6.76 -25.94 -26.08
N LEU A 15 6.46 -26.10 -27.37
CA LEU A 15 7.48 -26.36 -28.39
C LEU A 15 8.35 -25.15 -28.71
N VAL A 16 7.80 -23.93 -28.65
CA VAL A 16 8.57 -22.67 -28.78
C VAL A 16 9.46 -22.46 -27.57
N LEU A 17 9.00 -22.84 -26.36
CA LEU A 17 9.78 -22.78 -25.13
C LEU A 17 10.92 -23.82 -25.08
N LEU A 18 10.82 -24.91 -25.81
CA LEU A 18 11.87 -25.93 -25.91
C LEU A 18 12.98 -25.61 -26.94
N SER A 19 12.75 -24.61 -27.82
CA SER A 19 13.71 -24.20 -28.86
C SER A 19 14.46 -22.89 -28.55
N SER A 20 14.19 -22.23 -27.44
CA SER A 20 14.91 -21.02 -27.05
C SER A 20 16.25 -21.36 -26.38
N ALA A 21 17.30 -21.26 -27.16
CA ALA A 21 18.67 -21.32 -26.68
C ALA A 21 18.97 -20.23 -25.65
N SER A 22 19.47 -20.68 -24.48
CA SER A 22 20.37 -19.94 -23.55
C SER A 22 20.14 -18.43 -23.35
N MET A 23 19.21 -18.02 -22.51
CA MET A 23 19.22 -16.73 -21.87
C MET A 23 19.39 -16.90 -20.33
N PHE A 24 19.93 -15.87 -19.63
CA PHE A 24 20.62 -16.02 -18.35
C PHE A 24 20.07 -15.12 -17.23
N GLY A 25 19.90 -15.53 -15.91
CA GLY A 25 19.45 -14.69 -14.79
C GLY A 25 19.08 -15.29 -13.40
N GLN A 26 18.82 -14.60 -12.28
CA GLN A 26 18.57 -15.05 -10.89
C GLN A 26 17.29 -14.49 -10.23
N ALA A 27 16.64 -15.32 -9.40
CA ALA A 27 15.40 -15.03 -8.69
C ALA A 27 15.54 -14.28 -7.36
N THR A 28 14.49 -13.54 -6.97
CA THR A 28 14.38 -12.76 -5.73
C THR A 28 13.86 -13.53 -4.52
N ALA A 29 13.23 -14.68 -4.74
CA ALA A 29 12.61 -15.47 -3.67
C ALA A 29 13.57 -16.47 -3.00
N ASN A 30 14.88 -16.35 -3.25
CA ASN A 30 15.89 -17.30 -2.81
C ASN A 30 16.98 -16.63 -1.97
N ALA A 31 17.63 -17.44 -1.12
CA ALA A 31 18.82 -17.08 -0.39
C ALA A 31 20.07 -17.48 -1.18
N SER A 32 21.23 -16.92 -0.83
CA SER A 32 22.55 -17.33 -1.32
C SER A 32 23.52 -17.52 -0.17
N LEU A 33 24.52 -18.38 -0.39
CA LEU A 33 25.62 -18.58 0.53
C LEU A 33 26.94 -18.46 -0.21
N GLN A 34 27.92 -17.81 0.40
CA GLN A 34 29.29 -17.70 -0.11
C GLN A 34 30.30 -17.84 1.04
N GLY A 35 31.55 -18.01 0.70
CA GLY A 35 32.62 -18.03 1.69
C GLY A 35 33.97 -18.30 1.06
N THR A 36 35.01 -18.31 1.90
CA THR A 36 36.38 -18.62 1.54
C THR A 36 36.91 -19.73 2.44
N ILE A 37 37.66 -20.64 1.86
CA ILE A 37 38.33 -21.70 2.61
C ILE A 37 39.82 -21.39 2.64
N THR A 38 40.37 -21.35 3.86
CA THR A 38 41.79 -21.12 4.13
C THR A 38 42.35 -22.23 5.03
N ASP A 39 43.65 -22.37 5.11
CA ASP A 39 44.31 -23.09 6.17
C ASP A 39 44.55 -22.19 7.43
N ARG A 40 45.17 -22.74 8.49
CA ARG A 40 45.50 -21.98 9.69
C ARG A 40 46.48 -20.82 9.46
N SER A 41 47.26 -20.86 8.37
CA SER A 41 48.17 -19.78 8.01
C SER A 41 47.54 -18.69 7.15
N GLN A 42 46.20 -18.77 6.94
CA GLN A 42 45.41 -17.92 6.06
C GLN A 42 45.69 -18.10 4.55
N ALA A 43 46.43 -19.17 4.17
CA ALA A 43 46.60 -19.52 2.75
C ALA A 43 45.30 -20.13 2.20
N VAL A 44 44.88 -19.68 1.00
CA VAL A 44 43.65 -20.12 0.37
C VAL A 44 43.75 -21.60 -0.10
N ILE A 45 42.67 -22.34 0.07
CA ILE A 45 42.58 -23.74 -0.38
C ILE A 45 41.67 -23.82 -1.61
N GLY A 46 42.26 -23.99 -2.78
CA GLY A 46 41.54 -24.25 -4.03
C GLY A 46 41.08 -25.71 -4.14
N LYS A 47 40.00 -25.95 -4.91
CA LYS A 47 39.43 -27.30 -5.14
C LYS A 47 38.98 -28.05 -3.85
N ALA A 48 38.74 -27.32 -2.75
CA ALA A 48 38.08 -27.89 -1.58
C ALA A 48 36.58 -28.10 -1.90
N GLU A 49 36.04 -29.23 -1.47
CA GLU A 49 34.64 -29.54 -1.63
C GLU A 49 33.83 -28.92 -0.49
N VAL A 50 32.73 -28.25 -0.86
CA VAL A 50 31.77 -27.68 0.09
C VAL A 50 30.39 -28.27 -0.17
N THR A 51 29.79 -28.90 0.84
CA THR A 51 28.45 -29.46 0.78
C THR A 51 27.54 -28.71 1.75
N ILE A 52 26.39 -28.25 1.25
CA ILE A 52 25.34 -27.63 2.05
C ILE A 52 24.12 -28.55 2.09
N THR A 53 23.55 -28.76 3.27
CA THR A 53 22.39 -29.62 3.51
C THR A 53 21.30 -28.84 4.22
N ASN A 54 20.11 -28.76 3.64
CA ASN A 54 18.93 -28.22 4.31
C ASN A 54 18.46 -29.20 5.40
N LYS A 55 18.35 -28.75 6.63
CA LYS A 55 18.02 -29.62 7.78
C LYS A 55 16.56 -30.10 7.78
N GLU A 56 15.66 -29.37 7.16
CA GLU A 56 14.24 -29.68 7.12
C GLU A 56 13.91 -30.69 6.03
N THR A 57 14.49 -30.49 4.84
CA THR A 57 14.15 -31.30 3.65
C THR A 57 15.18 -32.38 3.32
N GLY A 58 16.40 -32.32 3.92
CA GLY A 58 17.50 -33.19 3.58
C GLY A 58 18.16 -32.87 2.23
N ALA A 59 17.69 -31.84 1.50
CA ALA A 59 18.22 -31.46 0.21
C ALA A 59 19.68 -31.01 0.31
N THR A 60 20.54 -31.59 -0.54
CA THR A 60 21.97 -31.32 -0.56
C THR A 60 22.40 -30.69 -1.88
N LYS A 61 23.34 -29.74 -1.80
CA LYS A 61 24.09 -29.21 -2.96
C LYS A 61 25.58 -29.24 -2.65
N THR A 62 26.40 -29.48 -3.66
CA THR A 62 27.85 -29.51 -3.52
C THR A 62 28.51 -28.61 -4.56
N THR A 63 29.56 -27.91 -4.16
CA THR A 63 30.41 -27.10 -5.05
C THR A 63 31.87 -27.25 -4.65
N THR A 64 32.80 -26.78 -5.47
CA THR A 64 34.23 -26.73 -5.15
C THR A 64 34.73 -25.30 -5.12
N THR A 65 35.73 -25.03 -4.26
CA THR A 65 36.38 -23.72 -4.24
C THR A 65 37.19 -23.47 -5.52
N ASN A 66 37.16 -22.20 -5.94
CA ASN A 66 38.01 -21.72 -7.02
C ASN A 66 39.49 -21.55 -6.57
N ASP A 67 40.37 -21.10 -7.48
CA ASP A 67 41.81 -20.92 -7.19
C ASP A 67 42.08 -19.85 -6.09
N THR A 68 41.12 -19.02 -5.76
CA THR A 68 41.20 -18.04 -4.64
C THR A 68 40.55 -18.55 -3.36
N GLY A 69 40.24 -19.86 -3.29
CA GLY A 69 39.57 -20.47 -2.13
C GLY A 69 38.10 -20.11 -1.96
N GLY A 70 37.54 -19.35 -2.88
CA GLY A 70 36.17 -18.87 -2.79
C GLY A 70 35.15 -19.93 -3.26
N TYR A 71 33.99 -20.00 -2.59
CA TYR A 71 32.86 -20.83 -2.98
C TYR A 71 31.55 -20.05 -2.93
N ARG A 72 30.55 -20.50 -3.68
CA ARG A 72 29.22 -19.87 -3.71
C ARG A 72 28.12 -20.90 -4.01
N PHE A 73 26.99 -20.75 -3.33
CA PHE A 73 25.72 -21.38 -3.62
C PHE A 73 24.67 -20.31 -3.81
N ASP A 74 23.94 -20.41 -4.89
CA ASP A 74 22.82 -19.52 -5.20
C ASP A 74 21.52 -20.33 -5.29
N SER A 75 20.37 -19.63 -5.25
CA SER A 75 19.04 -20.26 -5.34
C SER A 75 18.83 -21.34 -4.28
N LEU A 76 19.06 -20.97 -3.04
CA LEU A 76 18.75 -21.76 -1.86
C LEU A 76 17.39 -21.31 -1.29
N SER A 77 16.58 -22.25 -0.83
CA SER A 77 15.38 -21.90 -0.07
C SER A 77 15.78 -21.24 1.26
N ALA A 78 14.95 -20.34 1.79
CA ALA A 78 15.12 -19.89 3.15
C ALA A 78 14.99 -21.06 4.12
N GLY A 79 15.76 -21.04 5.22
CA GLY A 79 15.74 -22.10 6.22
C GLY A 79 17.09 -22.31 6.91
N ILE A 80 17.19 -23.39 7.69
CA ILE A 80 18.39 -23.74 8.47
C ILE A 80 19.19 -24.84 7.77
N TYR A 81 20.50 -24.61 7.67
CA TYR A 81 21.40 -25.46 6.93
C TYR A 81 22.60 -25.94 7.77
N SER A 82 23.14 -27.11 7.42
CA SER A 82 24.48 -27.57 7.79
C SER A 82 25.41 -27.43 6.59
N ILE A 83 26.62 -26.94 6.82
CA ILE A 83 27.62 -26.69 5.78
C ILE A 83 28.87 -27.44 6.15
N LYS A 84 29.36 -28.33 5.25
CA LYS A 84 30.60 -29.08 5.42
C LYS A 84 31.61 -28.66 4.40
N ALA A 85 32.84 -28.42 4.82
CA ALA A 85 33.98 -28.10 3.96
C ALA A 85 35.07 -29.14 4.15
N THR A 86 35.53 -29.74 3.05
CA THR A 86 36.60 -30.78 3.04
C THR A 86 37.66 -30.41 2.00
N GLY A 87 38.94 -30.58 2.38
CA GLY A 87 40.08 -30.36 1.49
C GLY A 87 41.03 -31.54 1.52
N PRO A 88 41.74 -31.87 0.41
CA PRO A 88 42.73 -32.94 0.41
C PRO A 88 43.84 -32.67 1.44
N GLY A 89 44.03 -33.57 2.40
CA GLY A 89 45.03 -33.44 3.48
C GLY A 89 44.62 -32.59 4.67
N PHE A 90 43.33 -32.17 4.73
CA PHE A 90 42.75 -31.41 5.82
C PHE A 90 41.60 -32.16 6.47
N SER A 91 41.35 -31.86 7.77
CA SER A 91 40.20 -32.34 8.51
C SER A 91 38.93 -31.61 8.01
N THR A 92 37.77 -32.29 8.10
CA THR A 92 36.47 -31.72 7.75
C THR A 92 36.08 -30.61 8.74
N ALA A 93 35.64 -29.49 8.25
CA ALA A 93 35.00 -28.46 9.06
C ALA A 93 33.48 -28.43 8.81
N GLU A 94 32.68 -28.34 9.87
CA GLU A 94 31.22 -28.28 9.78
C GLU A 94 30.69 -27.06 10.53
N ALA A 95 29.87 -26.24 9.86
CA ALA A 95 29.06 -25.21 10.48
C ALA A 95 27.60 -25.69 10.53
N LYS A 96 27.05 -25.79 11.74
CA LYS A 96 25.67 -26.21 11.99
C LYS A 96 24.77 -24.98 12.20
N ASP A 97 23.48 -25.16 11.92
CA ASP A 97 22.42 -24.19 12.21
C ASP A 97 22.64 -22.80 11.52
N VAL A 98 23.16 -22.81 10.30
CA VAL A 98 23.31 -21.59 9.51
C VAL A 98 21.96 -21.20 8.93
N GLU A 99 21.40 -20.09 9.43
CA GLU A 99 20.13 -19.53 8.93
C GLU A 99 20.36 -18.78 7.63
N LEU A 100 19.62 -19.15 6.58
CA LEU A 100 19.59 -18.46 5.30
C LEU A 100 18.26 -17.77 5.10
N LEU A 101 18.30 -16.43 4.87
CA LEU A 101 17.14 -15.57 4.70
C LEU A 101 17.00 -15.14 3.24
N ILE A 102 15.76 -14.94 2.77
CA ILE A 102 15.48 -14.51 1.39
C ILE A 102 16.15 -13.17 1.08
N GLY A 103 16.55 -13.04 -0.21
CA GLY A 103 17.20 -11.83 -0.71
C GLY A 103 18.55 -11.51 -0.07
N ARG A 104 19.09 -12.39 0.80
CA ARG A 104 20.40 -12.20 1.45
C ARG A 104 21.44 -13.19 0.95
N THR A 105 22.69 -12.73 0.95
CA THR A 105 23.85 -13.61 0.74
C THR A 105 24.55 -13.79 2.10
N ALA A 106 24.40 -14.96 2.70
CA ALA A 106 25.15 -15.32 3.91
C ALA A 106 26.63 -15.56 3.56
N THR A 107 27.54 -15.22 4.47
CA THR A 107 28.97 -15.47 4.30
C THR A 107 29.43 -16.41 5.42
N GLN A 108 29.92 -17.60 5.07
CA GLN A 108 30.50 -18.58 5.99
C GLN A 108 31.90 -18.93 5.52
N ASN A 109 32.91 -18.51 6.27
CA ASN A 109 34.30 -18.85 6.01
C ASN A 109 34.74 -20.05 6.85
N PHE A 110 35.65 -20.86 6.31
CA PHE A 110 36.25 -21.99 7.00
C PHE A 110 37.77 -21.89 7.00
N SER A 111 38.36 -22.21 8.17
CA SER A 111 39.79 -22.41 8.31
C SER A 111 40.04 -23.90 8.61
N LEU A 112 40.57 -24.61 7.64
CA LEU A 112 40.81 -26.07 7.76
C LEU A 112 42.14 -26.33 8.49
N SER A 113 42.14 -27.36 9.29
CA SER A 113 43.35 -27.84 9.99
C SER A 113 43.96 -29.01 9.23
N PRO A 114 45.29 -29.12 9.14
CA PRO A 114 45.90 -30.35 8.64
C PRO A 114 45.44 -31.55 9.44
N GLY A 115 45.01 -32.64 8.78
CA GLY A 115 44.49 -33.81 9.43
C GLY A 115 43.80 -34.79 8.47
N GLY A 116 43.34 -35.95 8.96
CA GLY A 116 42.57 -36.89 8.16
C GLY A 116 41.14 -36.46 7.96
N VAL A 117 40.53 -36.80 6.86
CA VAL A 117 39.13 -36.47 6.48
C VAL A 117 38.11 -37.04 7.49
N SER A 118 38.49 -37.97 8.32
CA SER A 118 37.65 -38.58 9.36
C SER A 118 37.47 -37.71 10.59
N GLU A 119 38.29 -36.67 10.77
CA GLU A 119 38.16 -35.74 11.91
C GLU A 119 37.30 -34.54 11.51
N THR A 120 36.20 -34.32 12.24
CA THR A 120 35.30 -33.18 12.01
C THR A 120 35.48 -32.15 13.12
N VAL A 121 35.81 -30.93 12.72
CA VAL A 121 35.90 -29.78 13.64
C VAL A 121 34.62 -28.98 13.49
N GLU A 122 33.86 -28.84 14.59
CA GLU A 122 32.66 -28.02 14.62
C GLU A 122 33.04 -26.52 14.67
N VAL A 123 32.57 -25.75 13.74
CA VAL A 123 32.73 -24.28 13.67
C VAL A 123 31.40 -23.63 14.07
N THR A 124 31.45 -22.63 14.94
CA THR A 124 30.24 -21.93 15.37
C THR A 124 29.59 -21.25 14.13
N GLY A 125 28.44 -21.77 13.70
CA GLY A 125 27.72 -21.35 12.50
C GLY A 125 26.77 -20.19 12.78
N THR A 126 27.25 -19.06 13.33
CA THR A 126 26.41 -17.86 13.44
C THR A 126 26.57 -17.06 12.15
N ALA A 127 25.59 -17.10 11.25
CA ALA A 127 25.57 -16.22 10.10
C ALA A 127 25.63 -14.75 10.58
N PRO A 128 26.53 -13.92 10.01
CA PRO A 128 26.65 -12.53 10.41
C PRO A 128 25.31 -11.81 10.20
N LEU A 129 24.90 -10.97 11.16
CA LEU A 129 23.71 -10.12 11.04
C LEU A 129 23.81 -9.12 9.87
N VAL A 130 25.03 -8.88 9.35
CA VAL A 130 25.32 -7.93 8.29
C VAL A 130 25.70 -8.66 7.02
N ASP A 131 24.98 -8.41 5.94
CA ASP A 131 25.39 -8.81 4.59
C ASP A 131 26.41 -7.79 4.07
N GLN A 132 27.66 -8.25 3.82
CA GLN A 132 28.78 -7.41 3.39
C GLN A 132 28.68 -6.97 1.93
N THR A 133 27.88 -7.68 1.13
CA THR A 133 27.80 -7.46 -0.31
C THR A 133 26.49 -6.79 -0.75
N LYS A 134 25.53 -6.71 0.15
CA LYS A 134 24.23 -6.15 -0.10
C LYS A 134 24.28 -4.63 -0.15
N THR A 135 23.72 -4.04 -1.18
CA THR A 135 23.66 -2.59 -1.36
C THR A 135 22.28 -2.02 -1.04
N ASP A 136 21.21 -2.84 -1.11
CA ASP A 136 19.83 -2.40 -0.80
C ASP A 136 19.60 -2.19 0.71
N VAL A 137 18.64 -1.32 1.02
CA VAL A 137 18.12 -1.16 2.38
C VAL A 137 16.90 -2.07 2.52
N SER A 138 17.06 -3.16 3.25
CA SER A 138 15.95 -4.06 3.47
C SER A 138 15.96 -4.71 4.83
N THR A 139 14.78 -5.03 5.32
CA THR A 139 14.51 -5.74 6.58
C THR A 139 13.84 -7.06 6.28
N ASN A 140 14.36 -8.14 6.86
CA ASN A 140 13.69 -9.44 6.87
C ASN A 140 12.96 -9.60 8.20
N ILE A 141 11.70 -9.99 8.13
CA ILE A 141 10.87 -10.36 9.27
C ILE A 141 10.84 -11.88 9.33
N THR A 142 11.33 -12.41 10.44
CA THR A 142 11.57 -13.85 10.62
C THR A 142 10.30 -14.58 11.06
N PRO A 143 10.25 -15.93 10.93
CA PRO A 143 9.13 -16.74 11.42
C PRO A 143 8.86 -16.54 12.91
N GLU A 144 9.91 -16.33 13.72
CA GLU A 144 9.82 -16.08 15.13
C GLU A 144 9.11 -14.76 15.43
N GLN A 145 9.49 -13.67 14.76
CA GLN A 145 8.82 -12.37 14.89
C GLN A 145 7.33 -12.45 14.49
N ILE A 146 6.99 -13.18 13.42
CA ILE A 146 5.61 -13.38 12.98
C ILE A 146 4.77 -14.12 14.02
N THR A 147 5.38 -15.07 14.75
CA THR A 147 4.65 -15.92 15.70
C THR A 147 4.65 -15.38 17.13
N GLU A 148 5.63 -14.57 17.53
CA GLU A 148 5.83 -14.18 18.93
C GLU A 148 5.49 -12.72 19.23
N LEU A 149 5.50 -11.84 18.24
CA LEU A 149 5.09 -10.46 18.45
C LEU A 149 3.54 -10.33 18.51
N PRO A 150 3.03 -9.39 19.30
CA PRO A 150 1.59 -9.09 19.32
C PRO A 150 1.17 -8.47 17.98
N LEU A 151 0.16 -9.06 17.33
CA LEU A 151 -0.39 -8.57 16.07
C LEU A 151 -1.90 -8.40 16.20
N ILE A 152 -2.38 -7.16 16.19
CA ILE A 152 -3.79 -6.88 16.41
C ILE A 152 -4.68 -7.46 15.29
N GLY A 153 -4.25 -7.33 14.04
CA GLY A 153 -4.94 -7.84 12.85
C GLY A 153 -4.43 -9.19 12.35
N ARG A 154 -3.36 -9.75 12.94
CA ARG A 154 -2.59 -10.87 12.38
C ARG A 154 -2.25 -10.66 10.90
N ASP A 155 -2.12 -9.39 10.52
CA ASP A 155 -1.66 -8.99 9.21
C ASP A 155 -0.14 -8.90 9.23
N ILE A 156 0.51 -9.62 8.31
CA ILE A 156 1.97 -9.56 8.19
C ILE A 156 2.46 -8.16 7.82
N ALA A 157 1.63 -7.35 7.16
CA ALA A 157 1.98 -5.96 6.85
C ALA A 157 2.14 -5.11 8.12
N ASP A 158 1.47 -5.44 9.25
CA ASP A 158 1.68 -4.76 10.53
C ASP A 158 3.13 -4.87 11.01
N LEU A 159 3.84 -5.95 10.69
CA LEU A 159 5.26 -6.12 11.01
C LEU A 159 6.18 -5.33 10.08
N ALA A 160 5.69 -4.82 8.96
CA ALA A 160 6.48 -3.94 8.11
C ALA A 160 6.85 -2.62 8.81
N TYR A 161 6.08 -2.22 9.84
CA TYR A 161 6.42 -1.07 10.70
C TYR A 161 7.74 -1.27 11.48
N LEU A 162 8.24 -2.49 11.56
CA LEU A 162 9.56 -2.79 12.13
C LEU A 162 10.72 -2.47 11.17
N ALA A 163 10.44 -2.06 9.94
CA ALA A 163 11.47 -1.59 9.02
C ALA A 163 11.68 -0.07 9.15
N PRO A 164 12.93 0.41 9.11
CA PRO A 164 13.22 1.84 9.18
C PRO A 164 12.52 2.63 8.06
N GLY A 165 11.95 3.80 8.38
CA GLY A 165 11.25 4.66 7.44
C GLY A 165 9.82 4.19 7.06
N VAL A 166 9.36 3.09 7.64
CA VAL A 166 7.99 2.59 7.47
C VAL A 166 7.12 2.97 8.66
N LYS A 167 5.92 3.43 8.39
CA LYS A 167 4.93 3.82 9.40
C LYS A 167 3.51 3.55 8.93
N ALA A 168 2.58 3.46 9.87
CA ALA A 168 1.16 3.39 9.57
C ALA A 168 0.72 4.67 8.83
N ALA A 169 -0.08 4.50 7.77
CA ALA A 169 -0.69 5.58 7.03
C ALA A 169 -2.21 5.52 7.17
N ASP A 170 -2.86 6.67 6.99
CA ASP A 170 -4.31 6.69 6.85
C ASP A 170 -4.74 5.99 5.56
N SER A 171 -5.93 5.43 5.56
CA SER A 171 -6.48 4.80 4.37
C SER A 171 -6.68 5.84 3.27
N TYR A 172 -6.12 5.57 2.11
CA TYR A 172 -6.32 6.37 0.91
C TYR A 172 -7.60 5.98 0.14
N ASP A 173 -8.25 4.92 0.57
CA ASP A 173 -9.44 4.39 -0.07
C ASP A 173 -10.34 3.74 1.00
N PRO A 174 -11.59 4.19 1.15
CA PRO A 174 -12.52 3.65 2.13
C PRO A 174 -12.85 2.16 1.90
N THR A 175 -12.54 1.63 0.71
CA THR A 175 -12.70 0.21 0.41
C THR A 175 -11.58 -0.68 0.96
N LYS A 176 -10.54 -0.09 1.51
CA LYS A 176 -9.34 -0.77 2.06
C LYS A 176 -9.23 -0.69 3.58
N THR A 177 -10.35 -0.62 4.27
CA THR A 177 -10.42 -0.39 5.72
C THR A 177 -9.81 -1.50 6.58
N ARG A 178 -9.70 -2.71 6.04
CA ARG A 178 -9.22 -3.90 6.76
C ARG A 178 -7.79 -4.29 6.43
N TYR A 179 -7.09 -3.48 5.65
CA TYR A 179 -5.69 -3.72 5.30
C TYR A 179 -4.77 -2.76 6.05
N ALA A 180 -3.61 -3.26 6.49
CA ALA A 180 -2.55 -2.39 6.96
C ALA A 180 -2.04 -1.54 5.79
N ILE A 181 -2.11 -0.24 5.94
CA ILE A 181 -1.64 0.72 4.96
C ILE A 181 -0.33 1.30 5.45
N LEU A 182 0.67 1.24 4.58
CA LEU A 182 2.03 1.62 4.91
C LEU A 182 2.38 2.92 4.20
N SER A 183 3.02 3.84 4.90
CA SER A 183 3.80 4.90 4.27
C SER A 183 5.28 4.53 4.37
N VAL A 184 6.01 4.62 3.28
CA VAL A 184 7.43 4.29 3.22
C VAL A 184 8.19 5.49 2.68
N ASN A 185 9.08 6.08 3.48
CA ASN A 185 9.92 7.21 3.10
C ASN A 185 9.13 8.36 2.44
N GLY A 186 7.96 8.68 2.99
CA GLY A 186 7.07 9.74 2.49
C GLY A 186 6.09 9.29 1.40
N GLU A 187 6.36 8.17 0.71
CA GLU A 187 5.46 7.61 -0.29
C GLU A 187 4.25 6.95 0.37
N GLY A 188 3.10 7.06 -0.30
CA GLY A 188 1.86 6.42 0.14
C GLY A 188 1.81 4.92 -0.14
N GLY A 189 0.95 4.19 0.55
CA GLY A 189 0.81 2.74 0.45
C GLY A 189 0.36 2.22 -0.92
N ARG A 190 -0.16 3.07 -1.79
CA ARG A 190 -0.49 2.73 -3.18
C ARG A 190 0.74 2.34 -4.01
N ASN A 191 1.87 2.99 -3.73
CA ASN A 191 3.11 2.92 -4.52
C ASN A 191 4.02 1.76 -4.11
N ILE A 192 3.53 0.84 -3.28
CA ILE A 192 4.25 -0.32 -2.80
C ILE A 192 3.94 -1.53 -3.69
N ASN A 193 4.97 -2.27 -4.08
CA ASN A 193 4.79 -3.57 -4.73
C ASN A 193 4.83 -4.69 -3.69
N VAL A 194 3.82 -5.56 -3.71
CA VAL A 194 3.74 -6.75 -2.86
C VAL A 194 3.67 -7.99 -3.72
N THR A 195 4.54 -8.95 -3.45
CA THR A 195 4.56 -10.25 -4.12
C THR A 195 4.42 -11.39 -3.13
N VAL A 196 3.78 -12.46 -3.56
CA VAL A 196 3.71 -13.74 -2.83
C VAL A 196 4.47 -14.78 -3.64
N ASN A 197 5.55 -15.32 -3.07
CA ASN A 197 6.46 -16.23 -3.77
C ASN A 197 6.94 -15.68 -5.14
N GLY A 198 7.13 -14.36 -5.22
CA GLY A 198 7.56 -13.67 -6.44
C GLY A 198 6.46 -13.35 -7.46
N VAL A 199 5.22 -13.75 -7.21
CA VAL A 199 4.06 -13.41 -8.04
C VAL A 199 3.36 -12.16 -7.51
N ASP A 200 2.91 -11.31 -8.43
CA ASP A 200 2.24 -10.05 -8.17
C ASP A 200 1.00 -10.21 -7.28
N ASN A 201 0.95 -9.45 -6.19
CA ASN A 201 -0.17 -9.35 -5.26
C ASN A 201 -0.63 -7.90 -5.11
N LYS A 202 -0.41 -7.07 -6.12
CA LYS A 202 -0.78 -5.65 -6.14
C LYS A 202 -2.16 -5.45 -6.78
N ASP A 203 -2.92 -4.55 -6.19
CA ASP A 203 -4.13 -3.99 -6.77
C ASP A 203 -3.75 -2.92 -7.82
N ASN A 204 -4.19 -3.09 -9.06
CA ASN A 204 -3.98 -2.11 -10.12
C ASN A 204 -5.07 -1.03 -10.16
N THR A 205 -6.15 -1.18 -9.39
CA THR A 205 -7.24 -0.20 -9.37
C THR A 205 -6.91 0.97 -8.45
N VAL A 206 -6.61 0.69 -7.19
CA VAL A 206 -6.35 1.71 -6.17
C VAL A 206 -4.97 1.60 -5.51
N GLY A 207 -4.20 0.55 -5.81
CA GLY A 207 -2.88 0.30 -5.24
C GLY A 207 -2.90 -0.51 -3.94
N GLY A 208 -1.70 -0.83 -3.44
CA GLY A 208 -1.51 -1.65 -2.25
C GLY A 208 -1.69 -3.16 -2.47
N PRO A 209 -1.58 -3.98 -1.41
CA PRO A 209 -1.75 -5.43 -1.49
C PRO A 209 -3.22 -5.80 -1.75
N VAL A 210 -3.42 -6.89 -2.49
CA VAL A 210 -4.76 -7.45 -2.76
C VAL A 210 -5.14 -8.46 -1.69
N MET A 211 -4.28 -9.43 -1.43
CA MET A 211 -4.58 -10.59 -0.58
C MET A 211 -3.65 -10.67 0.62
N GLN A 212 -4.21 -11.09 1.76
CA GLN A 212 -3.50 -11.45 2.97
C GLN A 212 -3.42 -12.97 3.10
N LEU A 213 -2.29 -13.47 3.61
CA LEU A 213 -2.06 -14.89 3.86
C LEU A 213 -2.41 -15.24 5.30
N PRO A 214 -2.74 -16.52 5.58
CA PRO A 214 -2.67 -17.02 6.95
C PRO A 214 -1.28 -16.76 7.54
N ALA A 215 -1.19 -16.18 8.73
CA ALA A 215 0.12 -15.92 9.38
C ALA A 215 0.90 -17.22 9.57
N GLU A 216 0.22 -18.32 9.86
CA GLU A 216 0.84 -19.66 9.98
C GLU A 216 1.44 -20.17 8.64
N ALA A 217 1.03 -19.63 7.49
CA ALA A 217 1.57 -20.00 6.19
C ALA A 217 2.84 -19.21 5.81
N VAL A 218 3.16 -18.12 6.50
CA VAL A 218 4.30 -17.28 6.15
C VAL A 218 5.58 -17.82 6.77
N GLN A 219 6.58 -18.08 5.92
CA GLN A 219 7.93 -18.47 6.35
C GLN A 219 8.70 -17.22 6.79
N GLU A 220 8.80 -16.26 5.92
CA GLU A 220 9.38 -14.94 6.17
C GLU A 220 8.89 -13.94 5.13
N PHE A 221 9.07 -12.67 5.37
CA PHE A 221 8.97 -11.68 4.32
C PHE A 221 10.10 -10.66 4.40
N GLN A 222 10.44 -10.12 3.25
CA GLN A 222 11.42 -9.06 3.11
C GLN A 222 10.74 -7.79 2.65
N ILE A 223 11.02 -6.68 3.31
CA ILE A 223 10.68 -5.35 2.84
C ILE A 223 11.97 -4.62 2.45
N SER A 224 12.05 -4.22 1.18
CA SER A 224 13.13 -3.39 0.63
C SER A 224 12.60 -1.99 0.47
N THR A 225 13.10 -1.05 1.25
CA THR A 225 12.65 0.34 1.30
C THR A 225 13.43 1.23 0.37
N GLN A 226 14.61 0.79 -0.09
CA GLN A 226 15.46 1.55 -1.01
C GLN A 226 16.49 0.70 -1.73
N ARG A 227 17.03 1.22 -2.83
CA ARG A 227 18.06 0.57 -3.66
C ARG A 227 17.73 -0.87 -4.04
N PHE A 228 16.43 -1.19 -4.08
CA PHE A 228 16.08 -2.57 -4.38
C PHE A 228 16.49 -2.96 -5.80
N SER A 229 16.87 -4.23 -5.94
CA SER A 229 17.38 -4.82 -7.18
C SER A 229 16.50 -4.51 -8.39
N ALA A 230 17.11 -4.44 -9.59
CA ALA A 230 16.41 -4.27 -10.86
C ALA A 230 15.41 -5.40 -11.15
N VAL A 231 15.50 -6.52 -10.47
CA VAL A 231 14.50 -7.61 -10.50
C VAL A 231 13.12 -7.14 -10.05
N ASN A 232 13.06 -6.19 -9.09
CA ASN A 232 11.83 -5.62 -8.58
C ASN A 232 11.47 -4.35 -9.36
N GLY A 233 10.25 -4.26 -9.84
CA GLY A 233 9.71 -3.10 -10.56
C GLY A 233 8.29 -2.75 -10.10
N ARG A 234 7.67 -1.84 -10.80
CA ARG A 234 6.28 -1.40 -10.57
C ARG A 234 6.03 -0.94 -9.13
N SER A 235 7.01 -0.24 -8.58
CA SER A 235 6.94 0.34 -7.25
C SER A 235 7.79 1.59 -7.19
N ALA A 236 7.25 2.66 -6.66
CA ALA A 236 7.94 3.90 -6.36
C ALA A 236 8.29 4.04 -4.87
N GLY A 237 7.71 3.21 -3.98
CA GLY A 237 7.90 3.31 -2.53
C GLY A 237 8.72 2.17 -1.93
N ALA A 238 8.27 0.93 -2.06
CA ALA A 238 8.94 -0.24 -1.50
C ALA A 238 8.57 -1.53 -2.25
N ALA A 239 9.42 -2.54 -2.11
CA ALA A 239 9.14 -3.89 -2.59
C ALA A 239 9.04 -4.85 -1.40
N ILE A 240 7.88 -5.48 -1.23
CA ILE A 240 7.63 -6.51 -0.22
C ILE A 240 7.51 -7.85 -0.91
N ASN A 241 8.28 -8.83 -0.46
CA ASN A 241 8.19 -10.21 -0.96
C ASN A 241 7.92 -11.17 0.20
N VAL A 242 6.77 -11.84 0.14
CA VAL A 242 6.31 -12.80 1.15
C VAL A 242 6.54 -14.21 0.64
N ILE A 243 7.20 -15.04 1.45
CA ILE A 243 7.48 -16.45 1.12
C ILE A 243 6.65 -17.35 2.02
N THR A 244 5.95 -18.31 1.42
CA THR A 244 5.14 -19.29 2.13
C THR A 244 5.97 -20.47 2.61
N LYS A 245 5.56 -21.06 3.76
CA LYS A 245 6.17 -22.26 4.32
C LYS A 245 6.04 -23.46 3.39
N SER A 246 7.01 -24.34 3.44
CA SER A 246 7.07 -25.65 2.79
C SER A 246 6.86 -26.76 3.83
N GLY A 247 6.52 -27.95 3.36
CA GLY A 247 6.62 -29.16 4.18
C GLY A 247 8.08 -29.58 4.38
N SER A 248 8.33 -30.47 5.33
CA SER A 248 9.64 -31.00 5.67
C SER A 248 9.63 -32.53 5.78
N ASN A 249 10.79 -33.16 6.08
CA ASN A 249 10.88 -34.60 6.28
C ASN A 249 10.18 -35.12 7.54
N ASN A 250 9.83 -34.21 8.45
CA ASN A 250 9.07 -34.51 9.65
C ASN A 250 7.71 -33.83 9.60
N PHE A 251 6.67 -34.50 10.11
CA PHE A 251 5.39 -33.85 10.27
C PHE A 251 5.49 -32.79 11.37
N HIS A 252 5.02 -31.60 11.04
CA HIS A 252 4.96 -30.46 11.94
C HIS A 252 3.70 -29.65 11.68
N GLY A 253 3.26 -28.91 12.70
CA GLY A 253 2.07 -28.10 12.53
C GLY A 253 1.71 -27.32 13.78
N SER A 254 0.63 -26.57 13.66
CA SER A 254 0.06 -25.79 14.76
C SER A 254 -1.44 -25.75 14.70
N ALA A 255 -2.08 -25.59 15.86
CA ALA A 255 -3.48 -25.19 15.98
C ALA A 255 -3.55 -24.03 16.98
N PHE A 256 -4.34 -23.02 16.69
CA PHE A 256 -4.46 -21.85 17.56
C PHE A 256 -5.91 -21.37 17.65
N ALA A 257 -6.20 -20.67 18.75
CA ALA A 257 -7.41 -19.89 18.93
C ALA A 257 -7.10 -18.62 19.71
N PHE A 258 -7.68 -17.49 19.28
CA PHE A 258 -7.63 -16.21 19.98
C PHE A 258 -9.04 -15.74 20.23
N PHE A 259 -9.24 -15.09 21.36
CA PHE A 259 -10.53 -14.57 21.80
C PHE A 259 -10.39 -13.17 22.36
N ARG A 260 -11.22 -12.25 21.87
CA ARG A 260 -11.42 -10.90 22.42
C ARG A 260 -12.87 -10.71 22.77
N ASP A 261 -13.10 -9.90 23.78
CA ASP A 261 -14.45 -9.51 24.20
C ASP A 261 -14.43 -8.07 24.72
N GLN A 262 -15.56 -7.39 24.64
CA GLN A 262 -15.74 -6.04 25.17
C GLN A 262 -15.33 -5.94 26.66
N ALA A 263 -15.54 -6.99 27.43
CA ALA A 263 -15.18 -7.03 28.86
C ALA A 263 -13.66 -6.86 29.12
N PHE A 264 -12.83 -7.07 28.09
CA PHE A 264 -11.37 -6.89 28.15
C PHE A 264 -10.90 -5.60 27.50
N ASN A 265 -11.83 -4.72 27.07
CA ASN A 265 -11.51 -3.44 26.48
C ASN A 265 -11.73 -2.33 27.51
N ALA A 266 -10.86 -1.30 27.49
CA ALA A 266 -11.14 -0.06 28.19
C ALA A 266 -12.10 0.82 27.39
N ASP A 267 -12.67 1.82 28.06
CA ASP A 267 -13.47 2.83 27.39
C ASP A 267 -12.62 3.65 26.41
N GLN A 268 -13.17 3.89 25.24
CA GLN A 268 -12.60 4.78 24.24
C GLN A 268 -12.81 6.24 24.64
N LYS A 269 -11.81 7.09 24.44
CA LYS A 269 -11.91 8.54 24.66
C LYS A 269 -12.46 9.22 23.40
N LEU A 270 -13.77 9.28 23.28
CA LEU A 270 -14.45 9.90 22.15
C LEU A 270 -14.27 11.41 22.16
N ALA A 271 -13.90 11.99 21.03
CA ALA A 271 -13.79 13.43 20.86
C ALA A 271 -15.19 14.05 20.64
N ASN A 272 -15.51 15.10 21.39
CA ASN A 272 -16.80 15.80 21.28
C ASN A 272 -16.76 16.97 20.28
N GLY A 273 -15.60 17.29 19.69
CA GLY A 273 -15.44 18.40 18.74
C GLY A 273 -15.40 19.79 19.38
N ASP A 274 -15.65 19.92 20.69
CA ASP A 274 -15.63 21.17 21.46
C ASP A 274 -14.43 21.29 22.42
N GLY A 275 -13.46 20.37 22.30
CA GLY A 275 -12.30 20.23 23.17
C GLY A 275 -12.53 19.34 24.38
N THR A 276 -13.74 18.91 24.63
CA THR A 276 -14.03 17.92 25.66
C THR A 276 -13.98 16.49 25.11
N THR A 277 -13.90 15.50 26.01
CA THR A 277 -13.97 14.09 25.64
C THR A 277 -15.02 13.40 26.51
N SER A 278 -15.74 12.48 25.89
CA SER A 278 -16.58 11.48 26.57
C SER A 278 -15.94 10.12 26.52
N THR A 279 -16.55 9.14 27.18
CA THR A 279 -16.07 7.74 27.14
C THR A 279 -17.15 6.84 26.57
N GLY A 280 -16.74 5.83 25.83
CA GLY A 280 -17.64 4.82 25.28
C GLY A 280 -16.93 3.49 25.10
N ASN A 281 -17.65 2.41 25.37
CA ASN A 281 -17.15 1.05 25.15
C ASN A 281 -18.15 0.32 24.22
N PRO A 282 -17.99 0.47 22.89
CA PRO A 282 -18.91 -0.13 21.94
C PRO A 282 -18.86 -1.66 22.00
N PRO A 283 -19.96 -2.34 21.68
CA PRO A 283 -20.01 -3.80 21.62
C PRO A 283 -18.91 -4.37 20.75
N TYR A 284 -18.19 -5.37 21.27
CA TYR A 284 -17.09 -6.02 20.57
C TYR A 284 -16.92 -7.47 21.00
N SER A 285 -16.79 -8.37 20.04
CA SER A 285 -16.27 -9.72 20.27
C SER A 285 -15.54 -10.20 19.01
N ARG A 286 -14.42 -10.91 19.19
CA ARG A 286 -13.68 -11.51 18.09
C ARG A 286 -13.22 -12.91 18.44
N GLN A 287 -13.42 -13.84 17.52
CA GLN A 287 -12.92 -15.20 17.54
C GLN A 287 -12.03 -15.39 16.31
N TRP A 288 -10.79 -15.80 16.54
CA TRP A 288 -9.86 -16.11 15.48
C TRP A 288 -9.23 -17.47 15.74
N PHE A 289 -9.39 -18.41 14.84
CA PHE A 289 -8.86 -19.74 14.99
C PHE A 289 -8.36 -20.31 13.67
N GLY A 290 -7.45 -21.25 13.76
CA GLY A 290 -6.85 -21.86 12.60
C GLY A 290 -5.75 -22.82 12.96
N GLY A 291 -4.96 -23.15 11.96
CA GLY A 291 -3.82 -24.04 12.14
C GLY A 291 -3.10 -24.32 10.84
N SER A 292 -2.02 -25.07 10.97
CA SER A 292 -1.21 -25.51 9.85
C SER A 292 -0.72 -26.94 10.04
N ILE A 293 -0.43 -27.61 8.94
CA ILE A 293 0.21 -28.91 8.90
C ILE A 293 1.15 -29.01 7.71
N GLY A 294 2.37 -29.49 7.93
CA GLY A 294 3.34 -29.75 6.90
C GLY A 294 4.03 -31.09 7.12
N GLY A 295 4.54 -31.68 6.05
CA GLY A 295 5.26 -32.95 6.16
C GLY A 295 5.56 -33.58 4.79
N PRO A 296 6.18 -34.76 4.78
CA PRO A 296 6.52 -35.46 3.55
C PRO A 296 5.36 -36.29 3.05
N ILE A 297 4.99 -36.12 1.77
CA ILE A 297 4.25 -37.14 1.02
C ILE A 297 5.22 -38.27 0.65
N LYS A 298 6.45 -37.89 0.24
CA LYS A 298 7.58 -38.77 0.02
C LYS A 298 8.84 -38.12 0.57
N LYS A 299 9.49 -38.76 1.57
CA LYS A 299 10.72 -38.24 2.16
C LYS A 299 11.75 -37.88 1.10
N ASP A 300 12.45 -36.78 1.33
CA ASP A 300 13.51 -36.20 0.49
C ASP A 300 13.07 -35.75 -0.91
N LYS A 301 11.78 -35.91 -1.26
CA LYS A 301 11.30 -35.64 -2.64
C LYS A 301 10.05 -34.80 -2.76
N LEU A 302 9.00 -35.13 -2.03
CA LEU A 302 7.71 -34.50 -2.19
C LEU A 302 7.14 -34.10 -0.84
N PHE A 303 6.95 -32.83 -0.67
CA PHE A 303 6.48 -32.22 0.56
C PHE A 303 5.18 -31.48 0.34
N ALA A 304 4.34 -31.45 1.36
CA ALA A 304 3.10 -30.68 1.38
C ALA A 304 3.03 -29.82 2.63
N PHE A 305 2.46 -28.64 2.47
CA PHE A 305 2.11 -27.73 3.57
C PHE A 305 0.71 -27.16 3.35
N PHE A 306 -0.04 -27.05 4.42
CA PHE A 306 -1.38 -26.47 4.42
C PHE A 306 -1.59 -25.59 5.64
N ALA A 307 -2.24 -24.44 5.46
CA ALA A 307 -2.64 -23.54 6.55
C ALA A 307 -4.04 -22.98 6.28
N PHE A 308 -4.80 -22.83 7.36
CA PHE A 308 -6.14 -22.25 7.36
C PHE A 308 -6.32 -21.33 8.54
N GLU A 309 -6.98 -20.18 8.32
CA GLU A 309 -7.40 -19.26 9.38
C GLU A 309 -8.85 -18.79 9.12
N ARG A 310 -9.58 -18.63 10.20
CA ARG A 310 -10.93 -18.06 10.19
C ARG A 310 -11.07 -17.02 11.27
N GLN A 311 -11.55 -15.83 10.87
CA GLN A 311 -11.94 -14.74 11.76
C GLN A 311 -13.45 -14.56 11.75
N ARG A 312 -14.00 -14.35 12.94
CA ARG A 312 -15.35 -13.85 13.19
C ARG A 312 -15.25 -12.67 14.12
N GLU A 313 -15.74 -11.54 13.68
CA GLU A 313 -15.72 -10.32 14.46
C GLU A 313 -17.11 -9.68 14.46
N HIS A 314 -17.63 -9.42 15.64
CA HIS A 314 -18.80 -8.60 15.88
C HIS A 314 -18.31 -7.36 16.60
N THR A 315 -18.27 -6.26 15.90
CA THR A 315 -17.76 -5.00 16.41
C THR A 315 -18.73 -3.88 16.05
N SER A 316 -18.56 -2.75 16.69
CA SER A 316 -19.31 -1.54 16.41
C SER A 316 -18.37 -0.33 16.50
N ILE A 317 -18.65 0.68 15.70
CA ILE A 317 -18.02 1.99 15.81
C ILE A 317 -18.90 2.86 16.69
N ALA A 318 -18.30 3.52 17.68
CA ALA A 318 -19.00 4.50 18.46
C ALA A 318 -19.28 5.75 17.61
N GLU A 319 -20.51 6.22 17.63
CA GLU A 319 -20.91 7.48 17.02
C GLU A 319 -20.30 8.65 17.80
N SER A 320 -19.82 9.67 17.07
CA SER A 320 -19.38 10.92 17.69
C SER A 320 -20.53 11.54 18.47
N PRO A 321 -20.34 11.97 19.73
CA PRO A 321 -21.40 12.63 20.50
C PRO A 321 -21.99 13.84 19.79
N THR A 322 -21.18 14.59 19.06
CA THR A 322 -21.64 15.72 18.23
C THR A 322 -22.52 15.25 17.08
N ALA A 323 -22.09 14.21 16.34
CA ALA A 323 -22.87 13.66 15.25
C ALA A 323 -24.20 13.09 15.76
N LEU A 324 -24.18 12.31 16.84
CA LEU A 324 -25.37 11.77 17.49
C LEU A 324 -26.37 12.85 17.89
N ALA A 325 -25.88 13.95 18.48
CA ALA A 325 -26.71 15.08 18.88
C ALA A 325 -27.33 15.77 17.67
N GLU A 326 -26.55 16.07 16.64
CA GLU A 326 -27.01 16.77 15.44
C GLU A 326 -27.97 15.90 14.61
N LEU A 327 -27.66 14.60 14.41
CA LEU A 327 -28.52 13.66 13.68
C LEU A 327 -29.85 13.39 14.42
N SER A 328 -29.85 13.46 15.75
CA SER A 328 -31.08 13.31 16.54
C SER A 328 -32.11 14.43 16.29
N LEU A 329 -31.64 15.58 15.81
CA LEU A 329 -32.50 16.73 15.46
C LEU A 329 -33.21 16.54 14.11
N VAL A 330 -32.74 15.63 13.25
CA VAL A 330 -33.21 15.46 11.86
C VAL A 330 -33.85 14.10 11.60
N THR A 331 -34.32 13.41 12.63
CA THR A 331 -35.05 12.13 12.51
C THR A 331 -36.32 12.27 11.68
N SER A 332 -36.95 13.44 11.67
CA SER A 332 -38.10 13.75 10.80
C SER A 332 -37.76 13.79 9.31
N LEU A 333 -36.45 13.95 8.95
CA LEU A 333 -35.96 13.88 7.57
C LEU A 333 -35.52 12.48 7.18
N GLY A 334 -35.52 11.53 8.11
CA GLY A 334 -35.19 10.15 7.87
C GLY A 334 -33.93 9.63 8.54
N ALA A 335 -33.20 10.48 9.28
CA ALA A 335 -32.03 10.04 10.04
C ALA A 335 -32.40 8.99 11.10
N GLN A 336 -31.53 8.03 11.29
CA GLN A 336 -31.63 6.94 12.29
C GLN A 336 -30.37 6.95 13.19
N PRO A 337 -30.23 7.97 14.05
CA PRO A 337 -29.06 8.10 14.91
C PRO A 337 -28.97 6.94 15.89
N SER A 338 -27.75 6.48 16.11
CA SER A 338 -27.47 5.39 17.05
C SER A 338 -26.16 5.67 17.76
N SER A 339 -26.05 5.40 19.03
CA SER A 339 -24.79 5.57 19.77
C SER A 339 -23.67 4.65 19.24
N THR A 340 -24.02 3.62 18.47
CA THR A 340 -23.05 2.73 17.83
C THR A 340 -23.57 2.24 16.49
N VAL A 341 -22.67 2.11 15.51
CA VAL A 341 -22.93 1.50 14.20
C VAL A 341 -22.27 0.12 14.18
N PRO A 342 -23.04 -0.99 14.04
CA PRO A 342 -22.48 -2.32 13.96
C PRO A 342 -21.66 -2.51 12.69
N THR A 343 -20.44 -3.05 12.81
CA THR A 343 -19.50 -3.29 11.70
C THR A 343 -18.96 -4.72 11.71
N PRO A 344 -19.83 -5.75 11.58
CA PRO A 344 -19.41 -7.15 11.63
C PRO A 344 -18.49 -7.51 10.46
N PHE A 345 -17.52 -8.40 10.72
CA PHE A 345 -16.56 -8.87 9.73
C PHE A 345 -16.32 -10.36 9.84
N PHE A 346 -16.31 -11.05 8.70
CA PHE A 346 -16.08 -12.49 8.59
C PHE A 346 -15.03 -12.75 7.52
N GLU A 347 -14.02 -13.57 7.83
CA GLU A 347 -12.96 -13.87 6.90
C GLU A 347 -12.49 -15.32 6.99
N ASN A 348 -12.13 -15.90 5.84
CA ASN A 348 -11.40 -17.17 5.74
C ASN A 348 -10.16 -16.94 4.88
N ARG A 349 -9.02 -17.42 5.35
CA ARG A 349 -7.73 -17.44 4.64
C ARG A 349 -7.23 -18.87 4.56
N LEU A 350 -6.73 -19.25 3.39
CA LEU A 350 -6.24 -20.59 3.14
C LEU A 350 -4.97 -20.52 2.28
N ASN A 351 -3.98 -21.35 2.57
CA ASN A 351 -2.79 -21.56 1.74
C ASN A 351 -2.49 -23.05 1.67
N GLY A 352 -2.19 -23.53 0.47
CA GLY A 352 -1.67 -24.86 0.21
C GLY A 352 -0.42 -24.79 -0.64
N ARG A 353 0.62 -25.58 -0.30
CA ARG A 353 1.87 -25.63 -1.05
C ARG A 353 2.36 -27.07 -1.20
N LEU A 354 2.85 -27.39 -2.40
CA LEU A 354 3.50 -28.66 -2.74
C LEU A 354 4.88 -28.36 -3.31
N ASP A 355 5.91 -28.98 -2.75
CA ASP A 355 7.30 -28.85 -3.18
C ASP A 355 7.81 -30.20 -3.69
N TYR A 356 8.40 -30.24 -4.88
CA TYR A 356 8.95 -31.44 -5.47
C TYR A 356 10.42 -31.25 -5.85
N ILE A 357 11.28 -32.13 -5.34
CA ILE A 357 12.70 -32.18 -5.64
C ILE A 357 12.93 -33.28 -6.70
N PHE A 358 13.15 -32.87 -7.96
CA PHE A 358 13.47 -33.80 -9.06
C PHE A 358 14.82 -34.47 -8.84
N ASN A 359 15.83 -33.65 -8.55
CA ASN A 359 17.20 -34.04 -8.24
C ASN A 359 17.91 -32.86 -7.53
N SER A 360 19.20 -32.97 -7.21
CA SER A 360 20.00 -31.93 -6.56
C SER A 360 20.03 -30.58 -7.30
N ASN A 361 19.79 -30.59 -8.61
CA ASN A 361 19.87 -29.40 -9.46
C ASN A 361 18.49 -28.81 -9.82
N ASN A 362 17.43 -29.59 -9.72
CA ASN A 362 16.11 -29.17 -10.19
C ASN A 362 15.04 -29.41 -9.11
N SER A 363 14.23 -28.38 -8.84
CA SER A 363 13.07 -28.45 -7.96
C SER A 363 11.93 -27.60 -8.50
N ALA A 364 10.72 -27.92 -8.12
CA ALA A 364 9.56 -27.08 -8.40
C ALA A 364 8.64 -26.99 -7.18
N TYR A 365 7.86 -25.94 -7.12
CA TYR A 365 6.77 -25.86 -6.14
C TYR A 365 5.53 -25.21 -6.76
N LEU A 366 4.38 -25.66 -6.29
CA LEU A 366 3.06 -25.09 -6.55
C LEU A 366 2.50 -24.53 -5.23
N SER A 367 2.13 -23.26 -5.22
CA SER A 367 1.44 -22.65 -4.09
C SER A 367 0.11 -22.05 -4.54
N VAL A 368 -0.94 -22.26 -3.76
CA VAL A 368 -2.27 -21.70 -3.99
C VAL A 368 -2.77 -21.09 -2.70
N SER A 369 -3.20 -19.85 -2.77
CA SER A 369 -3.77 -19.12 -1.66
C SER A 369 -5.14 -18.56 -2.03
N THR A 370 -6.06 -18.54 -1.10
CA THR A 370 -7.38 -17.93 -1.26
C THR A 370 -7.81 -17.20 0.00
N GLN A 371 -8.48 -16.09 -0.21
CA GLN A 371 -9.09 -15.28 0.85
C GLN A 371 -10.51 -14.93 0.44
N ALA A 372 -11.44 -15.03 1.38
CA ALA A 372 -12.81 -14.56 1.19
C ALA A 372 -13.27 -13.86 2.45
N ASN A 373 -13.76 -12.63 2.31
CA ASN A 373 -14.33 -11.90 3.45
C ASN A 373 -15.59 -11.15 3.09
N ASN A 374 -16.38 -10.88 4.14
CA ASN A 374 -17.57 -10.05 4.08
C ASN A 374 -17.58 -9.10 5.28
N SER A 375 -17.97 -7.87 5.04
CA SER A 375 -18.22 -6.86 6.08
C SER A 375 -19.52 -6.12 5.83
N THR A 376 -19.99 -5.42 6.86
CA THR A 376 -21.14 -4.51 6.77
C THR A 376 -20.73 -3.23 7.49
N ASN A 377 -21.15 -2.07 6.98
CA ASN A 377 -20.89 -0.73 7.52
C ASN A 377 -19.41 -0.45 7.77
N ASP A 378 -18.52 -1.07 6.99
CA ASP A 378 -17.08 -0.95 7.15
C ASP A 378 -16.54 0.40 6.65
N GLN A 379 -17.35 1.23 6.01
CA GLN A 379 -17.04 2.61 5.65
C GLN A 379 -17.47 3.63 6.73
N SER A 380 -18.21 3.21 7.77
CA SER A 380 -18.58 4.12 8.86
C SER A 380 -17.34 4.63 9.61
N ASN A 381 -17.37 5.91 9.92
CA ASN A 381 -16.28 6.61 10.64
C ASN A 381 -16.73 7.20 11.99
N GLY A 382 -17.98 6.97 12.37
CA GLY A 382 -18.59 7.54 13.59
C GLY A 382 -19.24 8.92 13.39
N LEU A 383 -19.38 9.36 12.14
CA LEU A 383 -20.11 10.58 11.74
C LEU A 383 -21.38 10.26 10.94
N PHE A 384 -21.58 9.01 10.57
CA PHE A 384 -22.65 8.49 9.74
C PHE A 384 -23.62 7.69 10.57
N ASP A 385 -24.90 7.85 10.31
CA ASP A 385 -25.92 7.08 10.99
C ASP A 385 -26.18 5.69 10.36
N LEU A 386 -27.18 4.95 10.85
CA LEU A 386 -27.50 3.61 10.36
C LEU A 386 -28.02 3.60 8.91
N THR A 387 -28.50 4.74 8.37
CA THR A 387 -29.07 4.80 7.01
C THR A 387 -28.00 4.79 5.93
N GLU A 388 -26.77 5.16 6.26
CA GLU A 388 -25.62 5.15 5.36
C GLU A 388 -24.91 3.78 5.30
N GLY A 389 -25.62 2.75 5.67
CA GLY A 389 -25.11 1.38 5.70
C GLY A 389 -24.60 0.88 4.35
N ASN A 390 -23.46 0.21 4.38
CA ASN A 390 -22.89 -0.49 3.23
C ASN A 390 -22.58 -1.96 3.54
N PHE A 391 -22.36 -2.75 2.49
CA PHE A 391 -21.75 -4.07 2.61
C PHE A 391 -20.59 -4.23 1.64
N THR A 392 -19.57 -4.97 2.06
CA THR A 392 -18.39 -5.29 1.25
C THR A 392 -18.22 -6.79 1.15
N LYS A 393 -17.91 -7.28 -0.06
CA LYS A 393 -17.58 -8.69 -0.32
C LYS A 393 -16.31 -8.78 -1.15
N ASN A 394 -15.35 -9.55 -0.65
CA ASN A 394 -14.07 -9.80 -1.33
C ASN A 394 -13.88 -11.28 -1.60
N HIS A 395 -13.41 -11.60 -2.80
CA HIS A 395 -12.94 -12.92 -3.17
C HIS A 395 -11.61 -12.82 -3.92
N LEU A 396 -10.58 -13.48 -3.38
CA LEU A 396 -9.21 -13.32 -3.81
C LEU A 396 -8.53 -14.69 -3.95
N GLN A 397 -7.69 -14.83 -4.98
CA GLN A 397 -6.87 -16.01 -5.20
C GLN A 397 -5.52 -15.61 -5.76
N VAL A 398 -4.45 -16.24 -5.29
CA VAL A 398 -3.12 -16.17 -5.87
C VAL A 398 -2.57 -17.58 -5.99
N ALA A 399 -2.09 -17.94 -7.16
CA ALA A 399 -1.43 -19.22 -7.38
C ALA A 399 -0.13 -19.01 -8.15
N ASN A 400 0.87 -19.83 -7.86
CA ASN A 400 2.12 -19.84 -8.60
C ASN A 400 2.69 -21.24 -8.72
N LEU A 401 3.25 -21.52 -9.90
CA LEU A 401 4.14 -22.65 -10.17
C LEU A 401 5.53 -22.08 -10.45
N THR A 402 6.49 -22.46 -9.65
CA THR A 402 7.88 -22.03 -9.82
C THR A 402 8.79 -23.24 -10.01
N VAL A 403 9.65 -23.18 -11.01
CA VAL A 403 10.69 -24.18 -11.31
C VAL A 403 12.05 -23.54 -11.12
N ASN A 404 12.87 -24.15 -10.26
CA ASN A 404 14.25 -23.74 -10.00
C ASN A 404 15.20 -24.76 -10.65
N SER A 405 16.13 -24.30 -11.47
CA SER A 405 17.10 -25.12 -12.16
C SER A 405 18.53 -24.61 -11.98
N THR A 406 19.43 -25.44 -11.49
CA THR A 406 20.88 -25.21 -11.47
C THR A 406 21.45 -25.84 -12.70
N LEU A 407 21.53 -25.07 -13.80
CA LEU A 407 21.98 -25.58 -15.11
C LEU A 407 23.47 -25.89 -15.11
N THR A 408 24.27 -25.10 -14.44
CA THR A 408 25.69 -25.37 -14.11
C THR A 408 25.97 -24.79 -12.71
N PRO A 409 27.10 -25.13 -12.07
CA PRO A 409 27.43 -24.53 -10.74
C PRO A 409 27.44 -22.99 -10.68
N THR A 410 27.50 -22.34 -11.83
CA THR A 410 27.54 -20.87 -11.95
C THR A 410 26.38 -20.30 -12.76
N LEU A 411 25.43 -21.13 -13.19
CA LEU A 411 24.29 -20.74 -14.00
C LEU A 411 23.01 -21.34 -13.42
N ILE A 412 22.11 -20.49 -12.99
CA ILE A 412 20.81 -20.88 -12.45
C ILE A 412 19.69 -20.18 -13.21
N ASN A 413 18.54 -20.83 -13.23
CA ASN A 413 17.30 -20.30 -13.79
C ASN A 413 16.15 -20.51 -12.82
N GLN A 414 15.25 -19.55 -12.76
CA GLN A 414 13.95 -19.70 -12.12
C GLN A 414 12.86 -19.23 -13.07
N PHE A 415 11.98 -20.14 -13.43
CA PHE A 415 10.80 -19.85 -14.23
C PHE A 415 9.56 -19.89 -13.32
N THR A 416 8.72 -18.87 -13.41
CA THR A 416 7.50 -18.75 -12.61
C THR A 416 6.30 -18.43 -13.49
N VAL A 417 5.23 -19.20 -13.31
CA VAL A 417 3.89 -18.87 -13.83
C VAL A 417 3.01 -18.50 -12.67
N GLY A 418 2.42 -17.31 -12.72
CA GLY A 418 1.55 -16.76 -11.70
C GLY A 418 0.12 -16.57 -12.17
N PHE A 419 -0.80 -16.67 -11.24
CA PHE A 419 -2.21 -16.33 -11.42
C PHE A 419 -2.68 -15.51 -10.24
N GLN A 420 -3.42 -14.41 -10.51
CA GLN A 420 -4.11 -13.63 -9.48
C GLN A 420 -5.55 -13.39 -9.94
N TYR A 421 -6.48 -13.58 -9.03
CA TYR A 421 -7.87 -13.18 -9.16
C TYR A 421 -8.27 -12.33 -7.98
N TRP A 422 -8.97 -11.25 -8.24
CA TRP A 422 -9.59 -10.41 -7.23
C TRP A 422 -10.93 -9.88 -7.72
N ASN A 423 -11.93 -9.95 -6.87
CA ASN A 423 -13.22 -9.33 -7.05
C ASN A 423 -13.64 -8.69 -5.73
N ASN A 424 -13.86 -7.39 -5.77
CA ASN A 424 -14.32 -6.58 -4.66
C ASN A 424 -15.65 -5.94 -5.06
N LEU A 425 -16.69 -6.16 -4.28
CA LEU A 425 -17.99 -5.51 -4.45
C LEU A 425 -18.35 -4.77 -3.17
N ILE A 426 -18.67 -3.51 -3.30
CA ILE A 426 -19.17 -2.65 -2.22
C ILE A 426 -20.45 -2.01 -2.69
N ASP A 427 -21.50 -2.10 -1.88
CA ASP A 427 -22.77 -1.47 -2.20
C ASP A 427 -23.50 -1.01 -0.93
N SER A 428 -24.43 -0.09 -1.09
CA SER A 428 -25.25 0.42 0.00
C SER A 428 -26.35 -0.56 0.38
N THR A 429 -26.73 -0.55 1.65
CA THR A 429 -27.85 -1.35 2.15
C THR A 429 -29.21 -0.73 1.83
N GLY A 430 -29.27 0.54 1.46
CA GLY A 430 -30.48 1.30 1.14
C GLY A 430 -30.27 2.29 -0.01
N ARG A 431 -31.34 2.93 -0.43
CA ARG A 431 -31.35 3.99 -1.46
C ARG A 431 -32.31 5.09 -1.02
N THR A 432 -31.78 6.06 -0.27
CA THR A 432 -32.46 7.28 0.19
C THR A 432 -31.60 8.49 -0.20
N PRO A 433 -32.17 9.70 -0.32
CA PRO A 433 -31.34 10.88 -0.51
C PRO A 433 -30.27 11.02 0.59
N LEU A 434 -29.08 11.47 0.19
CA LEU A 434 -28.01 11.78 1.12
C LEU A 434 -28.15 13.21 1.61
N PHE A 435 -28.00 13.42 2.90
CA PHE A 435 -27.94 14.72 3.56
C PHE A 435 -26.59 14.84 4.26
N THR A 436 -25.78 15.79 3.80
CA THR A 436 -24.45 16.05 4.35
C THR A 436 -24.42 17.42 5.03
N PHE A 437 -23.76 17.50 6.16
CA PHE A 437 -23.58 18.69 6.97
C PHE A 437 -22.09 19.01 7.18
N PRO A 438 -21.74 20.23 7.65
CA PRO A 438 -20.37 20.53 8.05
C PRO A 438 -19.77 19.47 8.97
N THR A 439 -18.43 19.30 8.87
CA THR A 439 -17.65 18.27 9.57
C THR A 439 -17.85 16.82 9.08
N GLY A 440 -18.63 16.61 8.00
CA GLY A 440 -18.89 15.28 7.44
C GLY A 440 -19.93 14.48 8.23
N ILE A 441 -20.79 15.15 8.99
CA ILE A 441 -21.97 14.51 9.60
C ILE A 441 -22.99 14.29 8.48
N GLU A 442 -23.45 13.04 8.31
CA GLU A 442 -24.36 12.71 7.22
C GLU A 442 -25.27 11.52 7.52
N PHE A 443 -26.37 11.46 6.77
CA PHE A 443 -27.32 10.34 6.78
C PHE A 443 -27.93 10.16 5.40
N GLY A 444 -28.37 8.96 5.10
CA GLY A 444 -28.92 8.57 3.80
C GLY A 444 -28.04 7.56 3.09
N THR A 445 -28.04 7.54 1.76
CA THR A 445 -27.26 6.58 0.99
C THR A 445 -25.81 7.04 0.90
N ASN A 446 -24.88 6.16 1.20
CA ASN A 446 -23.46 6.41 0.96
C ASN A 446 -23.21 6.63 -0.55
N THR A 447 -22.68 7.79 -0.91
CA THR A 447 -22.44 8.19 -2.30
C THR A 447 -21.15 7.62 -2.89
N ASN A 448 -20.30 6.97 -2.07
CA ASN A 448 -19.10 6.29 -2.53
C ASN A 448 -19.40 4.88 -3.10
N VAL A 449 -20.65 4.46 -3.11
CA VAL A 449 -21.10 3.13 -3.58
C VAL A 449 -22.33 3.26 -4.49
N PRO A 450 -22.58 2.28 -5.38
CA PRO A 450 -21.89 0.99 -5.52
C PRO A 450 -20.54 1.10 -6.23
N GLN A 451 -19.62 0.21 -5.85
CA GLN A 451 -18.34 0.04 -6.53
C GLN A 451 -18.01 -1.43 -6.71
N ASN A 452 -17.38 -1.75 -7.82
CA ASN A 452 -16.80 -3.09 -8.02
C ASN A 452 -15.42 -2.94 -8.67
N SER A 453 -14.46 -3.69 -8.18
CA SER A 453 -13.16 -3.86 -8.81
C SER A 453 -12.92 -5.32 -9.12
N ILE A 454 -12.49 -5.61 -10.34
CA ILE A 454 -12.15 -6.97 -10.77
C ILE A 454 -10.81 -6.99 -11.47
N GLN A 455 -9.96 -7.98 -11.11
CA GLN A 455 -8.71 -8.23 -11.78
C GLN A 455 -8.52 -9.73 -11.98
N ARG A 456 -8.03 -10.10 -13.14
CA ARG A 456 -7.57 -11.46 -13.44
C ARG A 456 -6.25 -11.35 -14.16
N LYS A 457 -5.15 -11.72 -13.47
CA LYS A 457 -3.79 -11.60 -13.99
C LYS A 457 -3.18 -12.96 -14.24
N TYR A 458 -2.42 -13.06 -15.30
CA TYR A 458 -1.53 -14.17 -15.62
C TYR A 458 -0.11 -13.60 -15.74
N GLN A 459 0.80 -14.10 -14.92
CA GLN A 459 2.19 -13.63 -14.91
C GLN A 459 3.10 -14.73 -15.43
N PHE A 460 4.04 -14.33 -16.27
CA PHE A 460 5.12 -15.18 -16.78
C PHE A 460 6.44 -14.48 -16.48
N LYS A 461 7.23 -15.09 -15.63
CA LYS A 461 8.48 -14.51 -15.18
C LYS A 461 9.60 -15.53 -15.37
N ASP A 462 10.69 -15.09 -15.98
CA ASP A 462 11.88 -15.89 -16.16
C ASP A 462 13.10 -15.10 -15.72
N ASP A 463 13.71 -15.57 -14.66
CA ASP A 463 14.86 -14.98 -14.01
C ASP A 463 16.04 -15.92 -14.09
N ILE A 464 17.22 -15.45 -14.50
CA ILE A 464 18.44 -16.27 -14.68
C ILE A 464 19.68 -15.55 -14.10
N ALA A 465 20.68 -16.18 -13.38
CA ALA A 465 21.97 -15.63 -12.97
C ALA A 465 23.16 -16.42 -13.48
N LYS A 466 24.18 -15.67 -13.86
CA LYS A 466 25.46 -16.20 -14.25
C LYS A 466 26.59 -15.53 -13.48
N THR A 467 27.33 -16.32 -12.74
CA THR A 467 28.58 -15.86 -12.12
C THR A 467 29.76 -16.13 -13.03
N ILE A 468 30.54 -15.09 -13.32
CA ILE A 468 31.76 -15.14 -14.11
C ILE A 468 32.85 -14.36 -13.39
N GLY A 469 33.80 -15.02 -12.77
CA GLY A 469 34.87 -14.38 -12.01
C GLY A 469 34.33 -13.57 -10.84
N LYS A 470 34.45 -12.23 -10.90
CA LYS A 470 34.00 -11.27 -9.89
C LYS A 470 32.61 -10.71 -10.17
N HIS A 471 31.97 -11.06 -11.24
CA HIS A 471 30.71 -10.55 -11.73
C HIS A 471 29.60 -11.59 -11.54
N THR A 472 28.43 -11.14 -11.03
CA THR A 472 27.21 -11.93 -11.04
C THR A 472 26.16 -11.16 -11.84
N PHE A 473 26.03 -11.53 -13.10
CA PHE A 473 25.04 -10.97 -14.01
C PHE A 473 23.66 -11.57 -13.71
N LYS A 474 22.66 -10.71 -13.64
CA LYS A 474 21.25 -11.05 -13.47
C LYS A 474 20.46 -10.41 -14.59
N THR A 475 19.58 -11.14 -15.23
CA THR A 475 18.66 -10.61 -16.24
C THR A 475 17.35 -11.37 -16.23
N GLY A 476 16.30 -10.81 -16.74
CA GLY A 476 15.03 -11.51 -16.82
C GLY A 476 13.93 -10.69 -17.47
N VAL A 477 12.80 -11.37 -17.62
CA VAL A 477 11.56 -10.83 -18.13
C VAL A 477 10.44 -11.09 -17.13
N ASP A 478 9.60 -10.10 -16.94
CA ASP A 478 8.39 -10.16 -16.11
C ASP A 478 7.22 -9.64 -16.95
N TYR A 479 6.40 -10.56 -17.45
CA TYR A 479 5.25 -10.23 -18.27
C TYR A 479 3.96 -10.57 -17.55
N ILE A 480 3.10 -9.57 -17.36
CA ILE A 480 1.78 -9.73 -16.79
C ILE A 480 0.73 -9.41 -17.85
N TRP A 481 -0.17 -10.33 -18.05
CA TRP A 481 -1.35 -10.17 -18.86
C TRP A 481 -2.59 -10.13 -17.97
N THR A 482 -3.35 -9.05 -18.06
CA THR A 482 -4.56 -8.80 -17.26
C THR A 482 -5.75 -8.65 -18.20
N PRO A 483 -6.30 -9.77 -18.78
CA PRO A 483 -7.42 -9.71 -19.73
C PRO A 483 -8.71 -9.17 -19.12
N PHE A 484 -8.78 -9.14 -17.79
CA PHE A 484 -9.89 -8.57 -17.04
C PHE A 484 -9.31 -7.64 -15.98
N MET A 485 -9.26 -6.36 -16.29
CA MET A 485 -8.88 -5.30 -15.36
C MET A 485 -9.90 -4.18 -15.47
N GLY A 486 -10.56 -3.86 -14.38
CA GLY A 486 -11.55 -2.81 -14.37
C GLY A 486 -12.60 -2.99 -13.27
N GLY A 487 -13.82 -2.66 -13.60
CA GLY A 487 -14.95 -2.68 -12.68
C GLY A 487 -15.97 -1.61 -13.03
N PHE A 488 -16.64 -1.10 -12.03
CA PHE A 488 -17.45 0.12 -12.12
C PHE A 488 -17.31 0.90 -10.81
N PHE A 489 -17.38 2.22 -10.95
CA PHE A 489 -17.52 3.12 -9.83
C PHE A 489 -18.77 3.93 -10.07
N GLU A 490 -19.74 3.80 -9.21
CA GLU A 490 -20.94 4.60 -9.27
C GLU A 490 -21.03 5.41 -7.99
N PHE A 491 -21.10 6.71 -8.17
CA PHE A 491 -21.20 7.64 -7.07
C PHE A 491 -22.57 8.30 -7.13
N ASN A 492 -23.13 8.48 -5.93
CA ASN A 492 -24.33 9.25 -5.77
C ASN A 492 -25.50 8.76 -6.66
N PRO A 493 -25.91 7.48 -6.51
CA PRO A 493 -27.07 6.96 -7.23
C PRO A 493 -28.40 7.54 -6.72
N THR A 494 -28.32 8.46 -5.75
CA THR A 494 -29.45 9.20 -5.15
C THR A 494 -29.14 10.67 -5.11
N LEU A 495 -30.17 11.50 -4.88
CA LEU A 495 -30.01 12.93 -4.73
C LEU A 495 -29.23 13.27 -3.46
N GLU A 496 -28.24 14.13 -3.58
CA GLU A 496 -27.40 14.61 -2.50
C GLU A 496 -27.71 16.06 -2.17
N PHE A 497 -27.79 16.38 -0.89
CA PHE A 497 -28.01 17.72 -0.35
C PHE A 497 -26.89 18.07 0.63
N ASP A 498 -25.98 18.92 0.22
CA ASP A 498 -24.85 19.40 1.01
C ASP A 498 -25.19 20.74 1.68
N PHE A 499 -25.48 20.71 2.97
CA PHE A 499 -25.81 21.89 3.74
C PHE A 499 -24.56 22.64 4.21
N ASN A 500 -24.63 23.97 4.16
CA ASN A 500 -23.53 24.84 4.63
C ASN A 500 -23.59 25.15 6.14
N LYS A 501 -24.51 24.54 6.88
CA LYS A 501 -24.69 24.70 8.33
C LYS A 501 -25.09 23.38 8.99
N LEU A 502 -24.74 23.19 10.26
CA LEU A 502 -25.19 22.08 11.09
C LEU A 502 -26.71 22.10 11.32
N PRO A 503 -27.36 20.96 11.54
CA PRO A 503 -28.79 20.85 11.85
C PRO A 503 -29.27 21.80 12.98
N SER A 504 -28.55 21.88 14.09
CA SER A 504 -28.86 22.78 15.20
C SER A 504 -28.88 24.25 14.77
N ALA A 505 -27.91 24.65 13.96
CA ALA A 505 -27.83 26.03 13.43
C ALA A 505 -28.93 26.30 12.41
N ILE A 506 -29.33 25.33 11.59
CA ILE A 506 -30.45 25.46 10.66
C ILE A 506 -31.77 25.59 11.39
N LEU A 507 -32.02 24.75 12.40
CA LEU A 507 -33.27 24.79 13.19
C LEU A 507 -33.42 26.07 14.03
N ALA A 508 -32.32 26.76 14.34
CA ALA A 508 -32.35 28.07 14.99
C ALA A 508 -32.77 29.19 14.03
N LEU A 509 -32.81 28.97 12.71
CA LEU A 509 -33.31 29.94 11.74
C LEU A 509 -34.84 30.02 11.78
N PRO A 510 -35.46 31.18 11.47
CA PRO A 510 -36.91 31.35 11.54
C PRO A 510 -37.72 30.35 10.71
N GLN A 511 -37.17 29.83 9.61
CA GLN A 511 -37.85 28.90 8.71
C GLN A 511 -37.21 27.51 8.75
N GLY A 512 -36.21 27.27 9.64
CA GLY A 512 -35.51 26.00 9.72
C GLY A 512 -34.98 25.54 8.35
N PHE A 513 -35.21 24.30 8.00
CA PHE A 513 -34.81 23.75 6.69
C PHE A 513 -35.55 24.34 5.47
N ASN A 514 -36.60 25.12 5.69
CA ASN A 514 -37.23 25.86 4.61
C ASN A 514 -36.55 27.23 4.37
N THR A 515 -35.45 27.52 5.01
CA THR A 515 -34.63 28.71 4.74
C THR A 515 -33.94 28.60 3.39
N PRO A 516 -34.12 29.57 2.47
CA PRO A 516 -33.44 29.58 1.18
C PRO A 516 -31.92 29.68 1.30
N GLY A 517 -31.21 29.12 0.33
CA GLY A 517 -29.76 29.26 0.18
C GLY A 517 -28.90 28.42 1.12
N LEU A 518 -29.47 27.48 1.87
CA LEU A 518 -28.71 26.57 2.74
C LEU A 518 -27.75 25.61 2.00
N LEU A 519 -27.94 25.45 0.69
CA LEU A 519 -27.11 24.60 -0.17
C LEU A 519 -26.07 25.39 -0.98
N VAL A 520 -26.10 26.73 -0.93
CA VAL A 520 -25.15 27.56 -1.69
C VAL A 520 -23.75 27.43 -1.11
N GLY A 521 -22.79 27.15 -1.97
CA GLY A 521 -21.39 26.92 -1.61
C GLY A 521 -21.10 25.48 -1.15
N GLY A 522 -22.15 24.70 -0.91
CA GLY A 522 -21.98 23.32 -0.46
C GLY A 522 -21.26 23.19 0.88
N ASN A 523 -20.80 21.99 1.16
CA ASN A 523 -20.07 21.68 2.37
C ASN A 523 -18.75 20.94 2.04
N VAL A 524 -18.64 19.71 2.44
CA VAL A 524 -17.39 18.91 2.37
C VAL A 524 -16.97 18.60 0.92
N ASN A 525 -17.94 18.35 0.06
CA ASN A 525 -17.69 17.94 -1.34
C ASN A 525 -17.73 19.11 -2.34
N GLY A 526 -18.02 20.33 -1.88
CA GLY A 526 -18.12 21.52 -2.72
C GLY A 526 -19.32 21.53 -3.67
N SER A 527 -20.28 20.64 -3.48
CA SER A 527 -21.60 20.61 -4.14
C SER A 527 -22.66 20.98 -3.14
N GLY A 528 -23.63 21.77 -3.52
CA GLY A 528 -24.82 22.05 -2.69
C GLY A 528 -25.94 21.05 -3.00
N MET A 529 -26.11 20.71 -4.27
CA MET A 529 -27.06 19.70 -4.72
C MET A 529 -26.46 18.93 -5.89
N SER A 530 -26.43 17.61 -5.83
CA SER A 530 -25.89 16.78 -6.90
C SER A 530 -26.63 15.47 -7.05
N ILE A 531 -26.51 14.87 -8.22
CA ILE A 531 -26.89 13.49 -8.49
C ILE A 531 -26.08 12.95 -9.67
N ALA A 532 -25.73 11.67 -9.60
CA ALA A 532 -25.27 10.91 -10.73
C ALA A 532 -26.37 9.97 -11.21
N VAL A 533 -26.41 9.68 -12.50
CA VAL A 533 -27.34 8.78 -13.14
C VAL A 533 -26.60 7.74 -13.97
N GLY A 534 -27.19 6.58 -14.16
CA GLY A 534 -26.62 5.48 -14.94
C GLY A 534 -26.76 4.14 -14.24
N ASP A 535 -26.37 3.09 -14.93
CA ASP A 535 -26.40 1.72 -14.44
C ASP A 535 -24.98 1.23 -14.13
N PRO A 536 -24.75 0.43 -13.07
CA PRO A 536 -23.47 -0.20 -12.81
C PRO A 536 -23.13 -1.19 -13.93
N THR A 537 -22.23 -0.80 -14.82
CA THR A 537 -21.77 -1.61 -15.95
C THR A 537 -20.26 -1.76 -15.88
N PHE A 538 -19.80 -3.00 -16.00
CA PHE A 538 -18.38 -3.30 -15.99
C PHE A 538 -17.66 -2.68 -17.19
N ILE A 539 -16.62 -1.90 -16.90
CA ILE A 539 -15.62 -1.50 -17.86
C ILE A 539 -14.43 -2.40 -17.68
N ILE A 540 -14.06 -3.15 -18.69
CA ILE A 540 -13.00 -4.15 -18.63
C ILE A 540 -11.99 -3.90 -19.73
N ARG A 541 -10.70 -3.99 -19.36
CA ARG A 541 -9.54 -3.86 -20.24
C ARG A 541 -8.75 -5.14 -20.34
N ASP A 542 -8.12 -5.35 -21.49
CA ASP A 542 -7.07 -6.31 -21.75
C ASP A 542 -5.70 -5.62 -21.62
N ALA A 543 -5.30 -5.33 -20.39
CA ALA A 543 -4.05 -4.64 -20.11
C ALA A 543 -2.86 -5.60 -20.00
N LYS A 544 -1.67 -5.09 -20.33
CA LYS A 544 -0.43 -5.87 -20.24
C LYS A 544 0.68 -5.03 -19.64
N GLN A 545 1.58 -5.68 -18.92
CA GLN A 545 2.78 -5.06 -18.34
C GLN A 545 4.01 -5.88 -18.72
N LEU A 546 5.04 -5.21 -19.17
CA LEU A 546 6.33 -5.82 -19.52
C LEU A 546 7.43 -5.17 -18.69
N GLY A 547 8.16 -5.98 -17.93
CA GLY A 547 9.39 -5.60 -17.25
C GLY A 547 10.55 -6.39 -17.85
N LEU A 548 11.61 -5.67 -18.25
CA LEU A 548 12.89 -6.25 -18.68
C LEU A 548 13.97 -5.69 -17.78
N TYR A 549 14.91 -6.50 -17.36
CA TYR A 549 16.01 -5.99 -16.54
C TYR A 549 17.33 -6.68 -16.81
N PHE A 550 18.41 -5.95 -16.49
CA PHE A 550 19.77 -6.45 -16.41
C PHE A 550 20.45 -5.82 -15.20
N GLN A 551 21.21 -6.63 -14.45
CA GLN A 551 21.99 -6.16 -13.30
C GLN A 551 23.31 -6.90 -13.22
N ASP A 552 24.39 -6.21 -12.87
CA ASP A 552 25.69 -6.79 -12.53
C ASP A 552 25.98 -6.51 -11.04
N ASP A 553 26.15 -7.56 -10.27
CA ASP A 553 26.68 -7.50 -8.91
C ASP A 553 28.20 -7.76 -9.00
N TRP A 554 28.98 -6.68 -9.06
CA TRP A 554 30.41 -6.70 -9.29
C TRP A 554 31.22 -6.59 -8.00
N LYS A 555 31.91 -7.66 -7.59
CA LYS A 555 32.92 -7.65 -6.53
C LYS A 555 34.21 -7.02 -7.05
N MET A 556 34.25 -5.68 -7.13
CA MET A 556 35.38 -4.93 -7.66
C MET A 556 36.66 -5.29 -6.91
N THR A 557 36.62 -5.31 -5.57
CA THR A 557 37.71 -5.77 -4.69
C THR A 557 37.18 -6.71 -3.62
N SER A 558 38.05 -7.25 -2.76
CA SER A 558 37.60 -8.03 -1.59
C SER A 558 36.75 -7.23 -0.60
N ARG A 559 36.84 -5.89 -0.63
CA ARG A 559 36.14 -4.96 0.28
C ARG A 559 35.05 -4.15 -0.39
N MET A 560 34.94 -4.17 -1.72
CA MET A 560 34.04 -3.29 -2.47
C MET A 560 33.16 -4.07 -3.42
N THR A 561 31.86 -3.93 -3.25
CA THR A 561 30.82 -4.42 -4.17
C THR A 561 30.11 -3.25 -4.80
N VAL A 562 29.92 -3.30 -6.11
CA VAL A 562 29.16 -2.33 -6.91
C VAL A 562 28.02 -3.08 -7.59
N ASN A 563 26.81 -2.58 -7.50
CA ASN A 563 25.65 -3.09 -8.22
C ASN A 563 25.28 -2.08 -9.31
N LEU A 564 25.21 -2.54 -10.54
CA LEU A 564 24.81 -1.76 -11.71
C LEU A 564 23.58 -2.39 -12.34
N GLY A 565 22.43 -1.74 -12.24
CA GLY A 565 21.17 -2.24 -12.74
C GLY A 565 20.52 -1.30 -13.74
N LEU A 566 19.84 -1.86 -14.71
CA LEU A 566 18.92 -1.16 -15.60
C LEU A 566 17.66 -1.98 -15.73
N ARG A 567 16.52 -1.34 -15.49
CA ARG A 567 15.20 -1.95 -15.74
C ARG A 567 14.44 -1.09 -16.74
N TYR A 568 13.62 -1.74 -17.54
CA TYR A 568 12.65 -1.11 -18.42
C TYR A 568 11.27 -1.66 -18.09
N ASP A 569 10.35 -0.78 -17.73
CA ASP A 569 8.93 -1.11 -17.50
C ASP A 569 8.06 -0.43 -18.55
N LYS A 570 7.12 -1.18 -19.11
CA LYS A 570 6.16 -0.69 -20.09
C LYS A 570 4.78 -1.27 -19.82
N ASP A 571 3.82 -0.37 -19.61
CA ASP A 571 2.41 -0.69 -19.57
C ASP A 571 1.79 -0.58 -20.96
N PHE A 572 0.78 -1.42 -21.23
CA PHE A 572 0.01 -1.41 -22.45
C PHE A 572 -1.47 -1.42 -22.09
N ASP A 573 -2.20 -0.44 -22.59
CA ASP A 573 -3.63 -0.23 -22.43
C ASP A 573 -4.09 -0.04 -20.95
N PHE A 574 -3.21 0.54 -20.13
CA PHE A 574 -3.56 0.97 -18.78
C PHE A 574 -4.36 2.27 -18.77
N ILE A 575 -4.00 3.23 -19.63
CA ILE A 575 -4.70 4.51 -19.74
C ILE A 575 -6.00 4.38 -20.54
N GLY A 576 -6.07 3.47 -21.53
CA GLY A 576 -7.23 3.30 -22.40
C GLY A 576 -7.58 4.51 -23.25
N GLY A 577 -6.58 5.19 -23.76
CA GLY A 577 -6.77 6.43 -24.50
C GLY A 577 -7.67 6.33 -25.73
N SER A 578 -7.88 5.12 -26.27
CA SER A 578 -8.84 4.90 -27.35
C SER A 578 -10.28 5.03 -26.89
N ASP A 579 -10.60 4.56 -25.70
CA ASP A 579 -11.94 4.63 -25.10
C ASP A 579 -12.20 6.04 -24.57
N ILE A 580 -11.18 6.65 -23.92
CA ILE A 580 -11.25 8.05 -23.47
C ILE A 580 -11.51 9.00 -24.64
N ALA A 581 -10.91 8.78 -25.83
CA ALA A 581 -11.16 9.58 -27.02
C ALA A 581 -12.58 9.43 -27.59
N GLN A 582 -13.35 8.46 -27.11
CA GLN A 582 -14.77 8.29 -27.39
C GLN A 582 -15.66 8.86 -26.29
N SER A 583 -15.10 9.35 -25.20
CA SER A 583 -15.85 9.93 -24.10
C SER A 583 -16.61 11.18 -24.56
N ARG A 584 -17.74 11.40 -23.93
CA ARG A 584 -18.58 12.58 -24.20
C ARG A 584 -17.81 13.89 -24.02
N THR A 585 -17.01 13.99 -22.97
CA THR A 585 -16.16 15.16 -22.72
C THR A 585 -15.17 15.39 -23.87
N PHE A 586 -14.51 14.33 -24.35
CA PHE A 586 -13.56 14.46 -25.46
C PHE A 586 -14.24 14.92 -26.76
N GLN A 587 -15.41 14.36 -27.05
CA GLN A 587 -16.21 14.75 -28.25
C GLN A 587 -16.67 16.21 -28.19
N GLU A 588 -17.12 16.70 -27.05
CA GLU A 588 -17.51 18.10 -26.87
C GLU A 588 -16.32 19.04 -26.96
N LEU A 589 -15.17 18.68 -26.40
CA LEU A 589 -13.93 19.42 -26.59
C LEU A 589 -13.47 19.43 -28.06
N GLN A 590 -13.66 18.32 -28.76
CA GLN A 590 -13.37 18.25 -30.22
C GLN A 590 -14.28 19.18 -31.03
N ALA A 591 -15.56 19.26 -30.69
CA ALA A 591 -16.49 20.23 -31.32
C ALA A 591 -16.08 21.67 -30.97
N ALA A 592 -15.62 21.95 -29.76
CA ALA A 592 -15.19 23.27 -29.30
C ALA A 592 -13.77 23.66 -29.80
N ALA A 593 -12.99 22.72 -30.31
CA ALA A 593 -11.61 22.97 -30.78
C ALA A 593 -11.45 24.09 -31.82
N PRO A 594 -12.36 24.28 -32.82
CA PRO A 594 -12.27 25.41 -33.75
C PRO A 594 -12.41 26.78 -33.07
N PHE A 595 -12.99 26.86 -31.89
CA PHE A 595 -13.30 28.08 -31.16
C PHE A 595 -12.39 28.35 -29.97
N SER A 596 -11.52 27.38 -29.58
CA SER A 596 -10.61 27.50 -28.44
C SER A 596 -9.28 26.79 -28.69
N PRO A 597 -8.15 27.55 -28.67
CA PRO A 597 -6.82 26.94 -28.70
C PRO A 597 -6.58 25.92 -27.56
N LEU A 598 -7.18 26.17 -26.39
CA LEU A 598 -7.10 25.25 -25.24
C LEU A 598 -7.80 23.94 -25.60
N ALA A 599 -9.07 23.98 -26.04
CA ALA A 599 -9.77 22.76 -26.44
C ALA A 599 -9.03 22.02 -27.56
N ALA A 600 -8.51 22.73 -28.55
CA ALA A 600 -7.74 22.15 -29.65
C ALA A 600 -6.50 21.41 -29.16
N SER A 601 -5.79 21.97 -28.18
CA SER A 601 -4.59 21.34 -27.60
C SER A 601 -4.89 20.04 -26.83
N LEU A 602 -6.02 19.97 -26.13
CA LEU A 602 -6.46 18.84 -25.33
C LEU A 602 -6.86 17.62 -26.17
N VAL A 603 -7.41 17.88 -27.37
CA VAL A 603 -7.86 16.82 -28.29
C VAL A 603 -6.90 16.56 -29.46
N ALA A 604 -5.77 17.25 -29.52
CA ALA A 604 -4.77 17.12 -30.60
C ALA A 604 -4.21 15.69 -30.71
N LYS A 605 -4.16 14.97 -29.62
CA LYS A 605 -3.73 13.55 -29.55
C LYS A 605 -4.44 12.84 -28.40
N LYS A 606 -4.50 11.51 -28.49
CA LYS A 606 -4.99 10.65 -27.40
C LYS A 606 -3.95 10.55 -26.30
N ALA A 607 -4.40 10.42 -25.05
CA ALA A 607 -3.56 9.96 -23.95
C ALA A 607 -3.05 8.53 -24.25
N THR A 608 -1.82 8.25 -23.92
CA THR A 608 -1.19 6.94 -24.16
C THR A 608 -0.29 6.57 -23.00
N ASP A 609 -0.15 5.26 -22.77
CA ASP A 609 0.78 4.75 -21.77
C ASP A 609 2.21 5.23 -22.03
N TYR A 610 2.89 5.62 -20.94
CA TYR A 610 4.26 6.10 -21.01
C TYR A 610 5.20 5.00 -21.49
N SER A 611 6.11 5.34 -22.42
CA SER A 611 6.98 4.35 -23.09
C SER A 611 8.46 4.49 -22.76
N LYS A 612 8.85 5.43 -21.89
CA LYS A 612 10.26 5.68 -21.56
C LYS A 612 10.58 5.28 -20.11
N GLY A 613 10.02 4.16 -19.65
CA GLY A 613 10.16 3.65 -18.28
C GLY A 613 11.52 3.02 -17.98
N PHE A 614 12.63 3.71 -18.28
CA PHE A 614 13.98 3.25 -17.97
C PHE A 614 14.38 3.62 -16.55
N SER A 615 14.74 2.62 -15.75
CA SER A 615 15.07 2.70 -14.32
C SER A 615 16.53 2.31 -14.07
N PRO A 616 17.50 3.23 -14.24
CA PRO A 616 18.88 2.98 -13.85
C PRO A 616 19.00 2.89 -12.32
N ARG A 617 19.85 1.99 -11.84
CA ARG A 617 20.09 1.76 -10.41
C ARG A 617 21.56 1.50 -10.18
N VAL A 618 22.15 2.20 -9.21
CA VAL A 618 23.56 2.05 -8.83
C VAL A 618 23.63 1.92 -7.32
N GLY A 619 24.37 0.92 -6.85
CA GLY A 619 24.62 0.70 -5.44
C GLY A 619 26.08 0.41 -5.17
N LEU A 620 26.57 0.86 -4.03
CA LEU A 620 27.92 0.65 -3.53
C LEU A 620 27.87 0.13 -2.10
N ALA A 621 28.64 -0.90 -1.80
CA ALA A 621 28.98 -1.32 -0.44
C ALA A 621 30.50 -1.40 -0.29
N TYR A 622 31.06 -0.76 0.74
CA TYR A 622 32.49 -0.73 1.01
C TYR A 622 32.79 -1.08 2.46
N ASP A 623 33.55 -2.14 2.66
CA ASP A 623 34.05 -2.58 3.96
C ASP A 623 35.31 -1.78 4.31
N LEU A 624 35.21 -0.87 5.29
CA LEU A 624 36.27 0.09 5.66
C LEU A 624 37.55 -0.58 6.17
N ASN A 625 37.41 -1.66 6.95
CA ASN A 625 38.53 -2.31 7.60
C ASN A 625 38.83 -3.75 7.11
N GLY A 626 38.00 -4.28 6.20
CA GLY A 626 38.16 -5.62 5.65
C GLY A 626 37.71 -6.77 6.56
N HIS A 627 37.08 -6.46 7.69
CA HIS A 627 36.57 -7.43 8.63
C HIS A 627 35.04 -7.62 8.56
N GLY A 628 34.37 -6.86 7.69
CA GLY A 628 32.92 -6.91 7.50
C GLY A 628 32.09 -6.33 8.62
N ASN A 629 32.71 -5.61 9.56
CA ASN A 629 32.03 -5.01 10.71
C ASN A 629 31.82 -3.49 10.61
N HIS A 630 32.42 -2.83 9.61
CA HIS A 630 32.24 -1.41 9.33
C HIS A 630 32.01 -1.21 7.83
N ILE A 631 30.74 -1.06 7.43
CA ILE A 631 30.36 -0.99 6.03
C ILE A 631 29.70 0.36 5.74
N VAL A 632 30.21 1.05 4.72
CA VAL A 632 29.57 2.23 4.14
C VAL A 632 28.80 1.80 2.90
N ARG A 633 27.59 2.32 2.74
CA ARG A 633 26.73 2.10 1.57
C ARG A 633 26.29 3.40 0.98
N ALA A 634 26.14 3.44 -0.34
CA ALA A 634 25.54 4.57 -1.04
C ALA A 634 24.84 4.07 -2.30
N GLY A 635 23.91 4.83 -2.80
CA GLY A 635 23.27 4.49 -4.07
C GLY A 635 22.30 5.52 -4.58
N PHE A 636 21.92 5.28 -5.83
CA PHE A 636 20.92 6.01 -6.58
C PHE A 636 20.05 5.02 -7.34
N GLY A 637 18.75 5.32 -7.46
CA GLY A 637 17.85 4.55 -8.30
C GLY A 637 16.67 5.37 -8.77
N MET A 638 16.17 5.02 -9.96
CA MET A 638 14.88 5.49 -10.47
C MET A 638 13.87 4.35 -10.42
N TYR A 639 12.62 4.65 -10.04
CA TYR A 639 11.59 3.66 -9.84
C TYR A 639 10.27 4.17 -10.38
N PHE A 640 9.76 3.51 -11.42
CA PHE A 640 8.43 3.81 -11.97
C PHE A 640 7.35 3.03 -11.23
N ASP A 641 6.24 3.71 -10.96
CA ASP A 641 5.01 3.09 -10.46
C ASP A 641 4.08 2.72 -11.63
N ASN A 642 2.84 2.38 -11.31
CA ASN A 642 1.78 2.12 -12.28
C ASN A 642 0.85 3.34 -12.41
N THR A 643 0.16 3.45 -13.53
CA THR A 643 -1.07 4.23 -13.61
C THR A 643 -2.20 3.42 -12.99
N PHE A 644 -2.82 3.94 -11.92
CA PHE A 644 -3.93 3.25 -11.24
C PHE A 644 -5.22 3.40 -12.03
N GLN A 645 -6.01 2.32 -12.11
CA GLN A 645 -7.19 2.25 -12.96
C GLN A 645 -8.33 3.16 -12.52
N ASN A 646 -8.44 3.47 -11.23
CA ASN A 646 -9.44 4.40 -10.74
C ASN A 646 -9.28 5.83 -11.29
N ILE A 647 -8.15 6.14 -11.95
CA ILE A 647 -7.94 7.41 -12.63
C ILE A 647 -8.62 7.40 -14.02
N PRO A 648 -8.21 6.56 -15.00
CA PRO A 648 -8.80 6.56 -16.34
C PRO A 648 -10.24 6.02 -16.37
N LEU A 649 -10.64 5.18 -15.42
CA LEU A 649 -11.95 4.55 -15.39
C LEU A 649 -13.11 5.56 -15.39
N PHE A 650 -12.96 6.69 -14.71
CA PHE A 650 -13.96 7.75 -14.72
C PHE A 650 -14.15 8.40 -16.07
N MET A 651 -13.10 8.47 -16.91
CA MET A 651 -13.20 9.01 -18.27
C MET A 651 -13.85 8.01 -19.20
N GLU A 652 -13.53 6.73 -19.00
CA GLU A 652 -14.12 5.65 -19.81
C GLU A 652 -15.59 5.42 -19.52
N GLN A 653 -16.03 5.63 -18.28
CA GLN A 653 -17.46 5.61 -17.97
C GLN A 653 -18.24 6.59 -18.83
N GLN A 654 -17.67 7.72 -19.19
CA GLN A 654 -18.31 8.68 -20.08
C GLN A 654 -18.32 8.27 -21.57
N ALA A 655 -17.61 7.22 -21.95
CA ALA A 655 -17.67 6.69 -23.31
C ALA A 655 -18.93 5.86 -23.58
N ASN A 656 -19.59 5.38 -22.52
CA ASN A 656 -20.83 4.60 -22.65
C ASN A 656 -22.02 5.42 -22.14
N PRO A 657 -23.09 5.63 -22.96
CA PRO A 657 -24.23 6.45 -22.59
C PRO A 657 -25.11 5.85 -21.48
N THR A 658 -25.01 4.54 -21.21
CA THR A 658 -25.80 3.86 -20.17
C THR A 658 -25.07 3.79 -18.83
N ILE A 659 -23.78 4.07 -18.82
CA ILE A 659 -22.99 4.05 -17.60
C ILE A 659 -23.11 5.38 -16.86
N PHE A 660 -22.78 5.33 -15.57
CA PHE A 660 -22.71 6.44 -14.64
C PHE A 660 -22.23 7.76 -15.28
N GLN A 661 -22.92 8.82 -14.96
CA GLN A 661 -22.51 10.20 -15.20
C GLN A 661 -23.11 11.13 -14.13
N THR A 662 -22.36 12.13 -13.72
CA THR A 662 -22.92 13.23 -12.93
C THR A 662 -23.89 13.99 -13.80
N ALA A 663 -25.18 13.92 -13.46
CA ALA A 663 -26.25 14.58 -14.21
C ALA A 663 -26.21 16.10 -13.98
N PHE A 664 -26.02 16.49 -12.71
CA PHE A 664 -25.75 17.88 -12.34
C PHE A 664 -25.04 17.94 -10.99
N SER A 665 -24.34 19.04 -10.75
CA SER A 665 -23.70 19.40 -9.49
C SER A 665 -23.78 20.92 -9.36
N LEU A 666 -24.62 21.40 -8.43
CA LEU A 666 -24.95 22.80 -8.24
C LEU A 666 -24.35 23.29 -6.93
N ASN A 667 -23.67 24.43 -6.93
CA ASN A 667 -23.13 25.02 -5.71
C ASN A 667 -23.16 26.55 -5.74
N GLY A 668 -23.35 27.14 -6.92
CA GLY A 668 -23.43 28.59 -7.08
C GLY A 668 -24.81 29.14 -6.74
N ALA A 669 -24.88 30.37 -6.19
CA ALA A 669 -26.12 31.03 -5.82
C ALA A 669 -27.09 31.19 -6.99
N SER A 670 -26.58 31.39 -8.20
CA SER A 670 -27.36 31.56 -9.45
C SER A 670 -27.63 30.26 -10.20
N ASP A 671 -27.08 29.11 -9.75
CA ASP A 671 -27.31 27.83 -10.40
C ASP A 671 -28.79 27.46 -10.32
N VAL A 672 -29.40 27.18 -11.46
CA VAL A 672 -30.83 26.86 -11.51
C VAL A 672 -31.07 25.39 -11.27
N VAL A 673 -31.93 25.06 -10.32
CA VAL A 673 -32.30 23.68 -10.01
C VAL A 673 -33.09 23.12 -11.21
N PRO A 674 -32.65 22.01 -11.83
CA PRO A 674 -33.19 21.46 -13.08
C PRO A 674 -34.70 21.22 -13.02
N GLY A 675 -35.42 21.73 -14.04
CA GLY A 675 -36.87 21.56 -14.16
C GLY A 675 -37.72 22.46 -13.26
N THR A 676 -37.12 23.22 -12.36
CA THR A 676 -37.88 24.06 -11.41
C THR A 676 -37.89 25.55 -11.75
N GLY A 677 -36.84 26.00 -12.42
CA GLY A 677 -36.61 27.44 -12.69
C GLY A 677 -36.16 28.23 -11.44
N ILE A 678 -35.92 27.55 -10.29
CA ILE A 678 -35.56 28.18 -9.02
C ILE A 678 -34.02 28.19 -8.92
N PRO A 679 -33.38 29.33 -8.69
CA PRO A 679 -31.95 29.38 -8.39
C PRO A 679 -31.65 28.75 -7.02
N LEU A 680 -30.49 28.15 -6.87
CA LEU A 680 -30.06 27.44 -5.64
C LEU A 680 -30.13 28.36 -4.41
N SER A 681 -29.87 29.67 -4.58
CA SER A 681 -30.02 30.67 -3.51
C SER A 681 -31.45 30.88 -3.02
N ALA A 682 -32.44 30.49 -3.81
CA ALA A 682 -33.87 30.59 -3.43
C ALA A 682 -34.49 29.21 -3.13
N TRP A 683 -33.80 28.14 -3.45
CA TRP A 683 -34.28 26.77 -3.20
C TRP A 683 -34.14 26.40 -1.71
N HIS A 684 -35.07 25.58 -1.22
CA HIS A 684 -35.08 25.01 0.14
C HIS A 684 -35.80 23.68 0.15
N LEU A 685 -35.72 22.87 1.23
CA LEU A 685 -36.30 21.52 1.26
C LEU A 685 -37.82 21.43 0.96
N GLY A 686 -38.57 22.49 1.18
CA GLY A 686 -39.98 22.60 0.81
C GLY A 686 -40.24 22.96 -0.64
N SER A 687 -39.22 23.24 -1.44
CA SER A 687 -39.32 23.56 -2.85
C SER A 687 -39.51 22.31 -3.72
N PRO A 688 -40.01 22.43 -4.98
CA PRO A 688 -40.06 21.31 -5.93
C PRO A 688 -38.68 20.67 -6.09
N LEU A 689 -38.65 19.34 -6.10
CA LEU A 689 -37.42 18.58 -6.34
C LEU A 689 -36.92 18.76 -7.78
N PRO A 690 -35.62 18.61 -8.02
CA PRO A 690 -35.08 18.70 -9.37
C PRO A 690 -35.63 17.61 -10.27
N THR A 691 -35.80 17.91 -11.55
CA THR A 691 -36.04 16.90 -12.57
C THR A 691 -34.71 16.16 -12.81
N ILE A 692 -34.70 14.85 -12.52
CA ILE A 692 -33.52 14.00 -12.74
C ILE A 692 -33.54 13.53 -14.20
N PRO A 693 -32.54 13.88 -15.02
CA PRO A 693 -32.47 13.41 -16.39
C PRO A 693 -32.16 11.92 -16.43
N ALA A 694 -32.72 11.22 -17.42
CA ALA A 694 -32.29 9.85 -17.70
C ALA A 694 -30.83 9.84 -18.20
N PRO A 695 -30.11 8.72 -18.05
CA PRO A 695 -28.78 8.55 -18.63
C PRO A 695 -28.82 8.86 -20.14
N GLN A 696 -27.93 9.74 -20.60
CA GLN A 696 -27.96 10.24 -21.97
C GLN A 696 -26.64 9.97 -22.67
N ALA A 697 -26.71 9.87 -24.03
CA ALA A 697 -25.51 9.76 -24.86
C ALA A 697 -24.64 11.02 -24.83
N ALA A 698 -25.20 12.19 -24.50
CA ALA A 698 -24.50 13.46 -24.39
C ALA A 698 -24.56 14.01 -22.95
N LEU A 699 -23.55 14.76 -22.55
CA LEU A 699 -23.59 15.53 -21.31
C LEU A 699 -24.65 16.65 -21.43
N THR A 700 -25.07 17.15 -20.28
CA THR A 700 -25.98 18.31 -20.20
C THR A 700 -25.23 19.53 -19.66
N THR A 701 -25.78 20.70 -19.85
CA THR A 701 -25.24 21.94 -19.26
C THR A 701 -25.13 21.77 -17.76
N GLY A 702 -23.96 22.10 -17.17
CA GLY A 702 -23.62 21.92 -15.78
C GLY A 702 -22.98 20.56 -15.43
N SER A 703 -22.95 19.60 -16.36
CA SER A 703 -22.28 18.31 -16.13
C SER A 703 -20.78 18.47 -15.89
N ILE A 704 -20.19 17.49 -15.16
CA ILE A 704 -18.75 17.42 -14.96
C ILE A 704 -18.12 16.70 -16.15
N GLY A 705 -17.30 17.43 -16.90
CA GLY A 705 -16.43 16.85 -17.91
C GLY A 705 -15.18 16.23 -17.26
N ARG A 706 -14.70 15.14 -17.85
CA ARG A 706 -13.49 14.43 -17.38
C ARG A 706 -12.59 14.10 -18.55
N LEU A 707 -11.30 14.37 -18.37
CA LEU A 707 -10.29 14.18 -19.40
C LEU A 707 -9.02 13.60 -18.77
N MET A 708 -8.27 12.85 -19.55
CA MET A 708 -6.89 12.45 -19.26
C MET A 708 -5.95 13.29 -20.11
N ASP A 709 -4.99 13.98 -19.48
CA ASP A 709 -4.01 14.81 -20.19
C ASP A 709 -3.30 13.98 -21.28
N PRO A 710 -3.31 14.46 -22.53
CA PRO A 710 -2.63 13.76 -23.62
C PRO A 710 -1.11 13.60 -23.39
N ASN A 711 -0.51 14.35 -22.48
CA ASN A 711 0.90 14.26 -22.10
C ASN A 711 1.13 13.56 -20.74
N TYR A 712 0.12 12.88 -20.23
CA TYR A 712 0.24 12.16 -18.95
C TYR A 712 1.46 11.24 -18.92
N ARG A 713 2.16 11.22 -17.79
CA ARG A 713 3.35 10.39 -17.55
C ARG A 713 3.14 9.54 -16.30
N THR A 714 3.64 8.33 -16.33
CA THR A 714 3.67 7.47 -15.16
C THR A 714 4.51 8.10 -14.05
N PRO A 715 4.04 8.09 -12.80
CA PRO A 715 4.82 8.58 -11.66
C PRO A 715 6.17 7.87 -11.53
N VAL A 716 7.20 8.60 -11.13
CA VAL A 716 8.54 8.09 -10.93
C VAL A 716 9.18 8.71 -9.70
N THR A 717 9.90 7.90 -8.91
CA THR A 717 10.74 8.37 -7.82
C THR A 717 12.21 8.28 -8.19
N GLU A 718 12.96 9.29 -7.79
CA GLU A 718 14.42 9.33 -7.79
C GLU A 718 14.89 9.24 -6.35
N GLU A 719 15.63 8.20 -6.01
CA GLU A 719 16.10 7.93 -4.66
C GLU A 719 17.61 8.07 -4.58
N PHE A 720 18.06 8.85 -3.61
CA PHE A 720 19.48 8.98 -3.23
C PHE A 720 19.61 8.60 -1.77
N ASN A 721 20.62 7.82 -1.45
CA ASN A 721 20.84 7.43 -0.07
C ASN A 721 22.29 7.13 0.22
N GLY A 722 22.64 7.26 1.50
CA GLY A 722 23.95 6.93 2.02
C GLY A 722 23.88 6.49 3.46
N GLY A 723 24.59 5.43 3.81
CA GLY A 723 24.50 4.82 5.13
C GLY A 723 25.77 4.19 5.62
N TYR A 724 25.78 3.94 6.91
CA TYR A 724 26.84 3.28 7.64
C TYR A 724 26.27 2.17 8.52
N THR A 725 26.87 1.00 8.43
CA THR A 725 26.53 -0.16 9.24
C THR A 725 27.72 -0.54 10.11
N TRP A 726 27.48 -0.70 11.41
CA TRP A 726 28.46 -1.16 12.39
C TRP A 726 27.97 -2.46 13.04
N ALA A 727 28.61 -3.58 12.71
CA ALA A 727 28.46 -4.82 13.47
C ALA A 727 29.31 -4.69 14.74
N ILE A 728 28.66 -4.35 15.85
CA ILE A 728 29.30 -4.16 17.17
C ILE A 728 29.90 -5.49 17.65
N ASN A 729 29.16 -6.56 17.41
CA ASN A 729 29.57 -7.94 17.62
C ASN A 729 28.71 -8.89 16.74
N SER A 730 28.89 -10.19 16.88
CA SER A 730 28.13 -11.18 16.09
C SER A 730 26.61 -11.16 16.34
N LYS A 731 26.15 -10.50 17.41
CA LYS A 731 24.74 -10.46 17.84
C LYS A 731 24.13 -9.06 17.79
N SER A 732 24.90 -8.02 17.56
CA SER A 732 24.43 -6.64 17.66
C SER A 732 24.93 -5.79 16.49
N VAL A 733 24.02 -5.08 15.86
CA VAL A 733 24.27 -4.21 14.69
C VAL A 733 23.62 -2.84 14.90
N PHE A 734 24.36 -1.80 14.58
CA PHE A 734 23.85 -0.44 14.46
C PHE A 734 23.94 0.02 12.99
N GLU A 735 22.90 0.67 12.52
CA GLU A 735 22.81 1.22 11.16
C GLU A 735 22.32 2.67 11.22
N ALA A 736 22.92 3.52 10.42
CA ALA A 736 22.50 4.91 10.21
C ALA A 736 22.42 5.15 8.70
N GLU A 737 21.25 5.58 8.22
CA GLU A 737 20.98 5.75 6.79
C GLU A 737 20.31 7.09 6.54
N TYR A 738 20.89 7.92 5.68
CA TYR A 738 20.23 9.10 5.12
C TYR A 738 19.54 8.75 3.82
N VAL A 739 18.34 9.27 3.65
CA VAL A 739 17.43 8.99 2.57
C VAL A 739 16.91 10.29 1.97
N HIS A 740 17.02 10.44 0.65
CA HIS A 740 16.39 11.49 -0.12
C HIS A 740 15.53 10.85 -1.22
N VAL A 741 14.25 11.17 -1.26
CA VAL A 741 13.31 10.73 -2.30
C VAL A 741 12.71 11.95 -2.96
N LEU A 742 12.76 12.00 -4.28
CA LEU A 742 12.11 12.99 -5.11
C LEU A 742 11.08 12.28 -5.99
N SER A 743 9.79 12.52 -5.72
CA SER A 743 8.69 11.97 -6.51
C SER A 743 8.24 12.99 -7.55
N LEU A 744 8.17 12.54 -8.79
CA LEU A 744 7.86 13.35 -9.96
C LEU A 744 6.69 12.73 -10.72
N HIS A 745 5.98 13.56 -11.46
CA HIS A 745 4.84 13.13 -12.28
C HIS A 745 3.71 12.51 -11.46
N GLU A 746 3.56 12.93 -10.20
CA GLU A 746 2.43 12.54 -9.37
C GLU A 746 1.12 13.07 -9.97
N ASN A 747 0.05 12.32 -9.78
CA ASN A 747 -1.26 12.68 -10.28
C ASN A 747 -1.77 13.98 -9.67
N LYS A 748 -2.38 14.83 -10.50
CA LYS A 748 -3.04 16.05 -10.07
C LYS A 748 -4.24 16.34 -10.97
N THR A 749 -5.42 16.47 -10.37
CA THR A 749 -6.66 16.79 -11.08
C THR A 749 -6.82 18.31 -11.17
N ILE A 750 -6.93 18.84 -12.37
CA ILE A 750 -7.05 20.28 -12.63
C ILE A 750 -8.40 20.55 -13.30
N ASN A 751 -9.14 21.57 -12.86
CA ASN A 751 -10.30 22.06 -13.59
C ASN A 751 -9.85 23.08 -14.64
N LEU A 752 -9.89 22.71 -15.91
CA LEU A 752 -9.51 23.56 -17.05
C LEU A 752 -10.54 24.65 -17.36
N ASP A 753 -11.77 24.51 -16.86
CA ASP A 753 -12.85 25.48 -17.01
C ASP A 753 -13.20 26.17 -15.68
N ALA A 754 -12.17 26.38 -14.83
CA ALA A 754 -12.32 27.10 -13.59
C ALA A 754 -12.64 28.59 -13.82
N ASN A 755 -13.38 29.19 -12.90
CA ASN A 755 -13.64 30.62 -12.91
C ASN A 755 -12.33 31.41 -12.89
N THR A 756 -12.11 32.23 -13.90
CA THR A 756 -10.93 33.07 -14.05
C THR A 756 -11.37 34.53 -14.07
N PRO A 757 -10.79 35.45 -13.29
CA PRO A 757 -11.18 36.83 -13.29
C PRO A 757 -10.96 37.46 -14.69
N ILE A 758 -11.92 38.22 -15.17
CA ILE A 758 -11.81 39.00 -16.44
C ILE A 758 -10.62 39.93 -16.39
N ASP A 759 -10.43 40.57 -15.24
CA ASP A 759 -9.25 41.37 -14.92
C ASP A 759 -8.77 41.04 -13.49
N PRO A 760 -7.61 40.41 -13.32
CA PRO A 760 -7.05 40.14 -11.97
C PRO A 760 -6.83 41.40 -11.13
N SER A 761 -6.71 42.58 -11.74
CA SER A 761 -6.59 43.86 -11.02
C SER A 761 -7.92 44.42 -10.56
N ASN A 762 -9.04 43.92 -11.07
CA ASN A 762 -10.38 44.37 -10.75
C ASN A 762 -11.42 43.25 -10.90
N ILE A 763 -11.56 42.41 -9.89
CA ILE A 763 -12.49 41.28 -9.91
C ILE A 763 -13.97 41.68 -9.93
N SER A 764 -14.29 42.97 -9.69
CA SER A 764 -15.68 43.47 -9.82
C SER A 764 -16.20 43.42 -11.25
N LEU A 765 -15.32 43.29 -12.25
CA LEU A 765 -15.68 43.06 -13.65
C LEU A 765 -16.22 41.64 -13.91
N GLY A 766 -16.12 40.76 -12.90
CA GLY A 766 -16.62 39.39 -12.94
C GLY A 766 -15.57 38.35 -13.34
N PHE A 767 -16.07 37.15 -13.56
CA PHE A 767 -15.28 35.97 -13.91
C PHE A 767 -15.80 35.41 -15.27
N PHE A 768 -14.92 34.69 -15.95
CA PHE A 768 -15.28 33.89 -17.13
C PHE A 768 -14.70 32.46 -16.97
N LYS A 769 -15.31 31.55 -17.70
CA LYS A 769 -14.82 30.18 -17.82
C LYS A 769 -14.13 30.01 -19.17
N PRO A 770 -12.87 29.54 -19.22
CA PRO A 770 -12.07 29.51 -20.46
C PRO A 770 -12.67 28.74 -21.64
N LEU A 771 -13.46 27.68 -21.35
CA LEU A 771 -14.07 26.81 -22.35
C LEU A 771 -15.56 27.13 -22.63
N SER A 772 -16.25 27.79 -21.71
CA SER A 772 -17.70 28.02 -21.82
C SER A 772 -18.14 28.73 -23.10
N ALA A 773 -17.37 29.73 -23.53
CA ALA A 773 -17.66 30.45 -24.79
C ALA A 773 -17.47 29.56 -26.04
N ALA A 774 -16.47 28.68 -25.99
CA ALA A 774 -16.20 27.74 -27.06
C ALA A 774 -17.28 26.68 -27.17
N PHE A 775 -17.75 26.13 -26.05
CA PHE A 775 -18.88 25.20 -26.01
C PHE A 775 -20.15 25.83 -26.57
N THR A 776 -20.46 27.05 -26.18
CA THR A 776 -21.60 27.82 -26.71
C THR A 776 -21.46 28.02 -28.20
N SER A 777 -20.29 28.43 -28.72
CA SER A 777 -20.02 28.65 -30.15
C SER A 777 -20.09 27.35 -30.96
N ALA A 778 -19.74 26.21 -30.35
CA ALA A 778 -19.84 24.89 -30.95
C ALA A 778 -21.27 24.32 -30.93
N GLY A 779 -22.20 24.94 -30.20
CA GLY A 779 -23.57 24.43 -30.01
C GLY A 779 -23.65 23.17 -29.16
N VAL A 780 -22.66 22.93 -28.27
CA VAL A 780 -22.63 21.81 -27.34
C VAL A 780 -22.90 22.29 -25.91
N PRO A 781 -23.27 21.38 -24.97
CA PRO A 781 -23.55 21.77 -23.60
C PRO A 781 -22.37 22.50 -22.93
N VAL A 782 -22.68 23.56 -22.18
CA VAL A 782 -21.68 24.26 -21.36
C VAL A 782 -21.46 23.46 -20.08
N LEU A 783 -20.27 22.86 -19.89
CA LEU A 783 -19.94 22.03 -18.76
C LEU A 783 -19.78 22.87 -17.48
N GLY A 784 -20.13 22.30 -16.32
CA GLY A 784 -19.94 22.91 -15.01
C GLY A 784 -18.45 22.97 -14.62
N SER A 785 -17.70 21.96 -15.00
CA SER A 785 -16.23 21.89 -14.89
C SER A 785 -15.67 20.94 -15.94
N VAL A 786 -14.40 21.10 -16.31
CA VAL A 786 -13.64 20.15 -17.13
C VAL A 786 -12.42 19.71 -16.33
N ARG A 787 -12.53 18.53 -15.70
CA ARG A 787 -11.49 17.96 -14.83
C ARG A 787 -10.50 17.16 -15.67
N ASP A 788 -9.26 17.61 -15.70
CA ASP A 788 -8.16 17.01 -16.44
C ASP A 788 -7.19 16.33 -15.45
N GLU A 789 -6.96 15.04 -15.65
CA GLU A 789 -6.00 14.27 -14.87
C GLU A 789 -4.61 14.43 -15.46
N THR A 790 -3.77 15.18 -14.75
CA THR A 790 -2.41 15.52 -15.18
C THR A 790 -1.36 14.82 -14.34
N SER A 791 -0.14 14.77 -14.81
CA SER A 791 1.04 14.31 -14.10
C SER A 791 1.93 15.47 -13.63
N GLY A 792 1.30 16.56 -13.14
CA GLY A 792 2.00 17.79 -12.73
C GLY A 792 2.48 17.82 -11.29
N GLY A 793 2.05 16.87 -10.44
CA GLY A 793 2.42 16.82 -9.03
C GLY A 793 3.88 16.42 -8.80
N ARG A 794 4.40 16.79 -7.64
CA ARG A 794 5.71 16.38 -7.15
C ARG A 794 5.76 16.45 -5.63
N SER A 795 6.58 15.59 -5.03
CA SER A 795 6.86 15.60 -3.60
C SER A 795 8.34 15.32 -3.32
N ARG A 796 8.76 15.58 -2.10
CA ARG A 796 10.13 15.33 -1.63
C ARG A 796 10.11 14.84 -0.20
N TYR A 797 10.92 13.84 0.07
CA TYR A 797 11.19 13.32 1.41
C TYR A 797 12.69 13.37 1.70
N ASP A 798 13.02 13.80 2.90
CA ASP A 798 14.37 13.77 3.47
C ASP A 798 14.28 13.07 4.83
N GLY A 799 15.04 12.01 5.05
CA GLY A 799 14.99 11.23 6.28
C GLY A 799 16.36 10.72 6.74
N MET A 800 16.52 10.65 8.07
CA MET A 800 17.63 9.97 8.74
C MET A 800 17.05 8.81 9.54
N ASN A 801 17.39 7.59 9.13
CA ASN A 801 16.98 6.37 9.82
C ASN A 801 18.13 5.84 10.68
N LEU A 802 17.87 5.61 11.95
CA LEU A 802 18.78 4.96 12.88
C LEU A 802 18.16 3.63 13.30
N SER A 803 18.90 2.53 13.16
CA SER A 803 18.42 1.20 13.51
C SER A 803 19.44 0.49 14.40
N PHE A 804 18.95 -0.13 15.47
CA PHE A 804 19.73 -1.04 16.31
C PHE A 804 19.04 -2.38 16.38
N ARG A 805 19.76 -3.43 16.03
CA ARG A 805 19.25 -4.82 16.09
C ARG A 805 20.17 -5.68 16.92
N GLN A 806 19.58 -6.52 17.77
CA GLN A 806 20.27 -7.46 18.62
C GLN A 806 19.54 -8.79 18.59
N ARG A 807 20.26 -9.90 18.50
CA ARG A 807 19.72 -11.25 18.49
C ARG A 807 20.38 -12.15 19.54
N GLY A 808 19.55 -12.85 20.32
CA GLY A 808 19.98 -13.88 21.27
C GLY A 808 20.96 -13.39 22.32
N PHE A 809 21.05 -12.10 22.59
CA PHE A 809 21.90 -11.57 23.65
C PHE A 809 21.10 -11.52 24.97
N HIS A 810 21.57 -12.20 25.99
CA HIS A 810 20.82 -12.39 27.23
C HIS A 810 19.39 -12.95 27.03
N LYS A 811 19.20 -13.84 26.04
CA LYS A 811 17.89 -14.42 25.67
C LYS A 811 16.88 -13.38 25.23
N MET A 812 17.33 -12.27 24.66
CA MET A 812 16.49 -11.21 24.14
C MET A 812 16.85 -10.91 22.68
N ASP A 813 15.84 -10.81 21.86
CA ASP A 813 15.89 -10.22 20.54
C ASP A 813 15.28 -8.83 20.59
N LEU A 814 15.95 -7.85 20.02
CA LEU A 814 15.54 -6.44 20.03
C LEU A 814 15.73 -5.81 18.67
N THR A 815 14.72 -5.09 18.22
CA THR A 815 14.78 -4.16 17.08
C THR A 815 14.32 -2.79 17.55
N LEU A 816 15.16 -1.80 17.36
CA LEU A 816 14.87 -0.40 17.67
C LEU A 816 15.14 0.44 16.42
N ASN A 817 14.15 1.19 15.93
CA ASN A 817 14.28 2.10 14.82
C ASN A 817 13.83 3.49 15.23
N TYR A 818 14.58 4.48 14.80
CA TYR A 818 14.22 5.88 14.94
C TYR A 818 14.41 6.59 13.60
N THR A 819 13.39 7.32 13.17
CA THR A 819 13.39 8.11 11.95
C THR A 819 13.17 9.59 12.28
N LEU A 820 14.08 10.43 11.81
CA LEU A 820 13.91 11.87 11.76
C LEU A 820 13.70 12.26 10.30
N ALA A 821 12.51 12.78 9.96
CA ALA A 821 12.17 12.99 8.56
C ALA A 821 11.38 14.28 8.29
N ARG A 822 11.33 14.65 7.02
CA ARG A 822 10.50 15.73 6.49
C ARG A 822 9.95 15.32 5.13
N ALA A 823 8.61 15.34 4.98
CA ALA A 823 7.90 15.16 3.72
C ALA A 823 7.22 16.47 3.32
N VAL A 824 7.40 16.88 2.06
CA VAL A 824 6.75 18.07 1.49
C VAL A 824 6.30 17.77 0.07
N GLY A 825 5.18 18.35 -0.36
CA GLY A 825 4.65 18.12 -1.70
C GLY A 825 3.47 19.02 -2.05
N TYR A 826 2.88 18.75 -3.22
CA TYR A 826 1.65 19.39 -3.69
C TYR A 826 0.38 18.59 -3.32
N ASP A 827 0.47 17.63 -2.43
CA ASP A 827 -0.67 16.87 -1.96
C ASP A 827 -1.49 17.70 -0.99
N VAL A 828 -2.69 18.10 -1.41
CA VAL A 828 -3.56 19.02 -0.66
C VAL A 828 -4.55 18.26 0.21
N ASP A 829 -4.98 17.08 -0.18
CA ASP A 829 -6.06 16.33 0.47
C ASP A 829 -5.65 14.96 1.02
N GLY A 830 -4.40 14.55 0.83
CA GLY A 830 -3.90 13.24 1.29
C GLY A 830 -4.37 12.06 0.46
N THR A 831 -5.16 12.28 -0.57
CA THR A 831 -5.65 11.24 -1.48
C THR A 831 -4.85 11.23 -2.77
N SER A 832 -3.89 10.44 -2.95
CA SER A 832 -2.95 10.47 -4.09
C SER A 832 -3.57 10.31 -5.49
N PHE A 833 -4.90 10.12 -5.63
CA PHE A 833 -5.51 9.89 -6.95
C PHE A 833 -6.36 11.04 -7.51
N ARG A 834 -6.81 11.99 -6.68
CA ARG A 834 -7.57 13.18 -7.08
C ARG A 834 -7.02 14.42 -6.41
N ASN A 835 -5.76 14.61 -6.45
CA ASN A 835 -5.08 15.74 -5.83
C ASN A 835 -5.55 17.07 -6.45
N TYR A 836 -6.68 17.60 -5.95
CA TYR A 836 -7.22 18.87 -6.39
C TYR A 836 -6.41 20.04 -5.84
N PRO A 837 -6.08 21.06 -6.65
CA PRO A 837 -5.53 22.30 -6.13
C PRO A 837 -6.61 23.09 -5.38
N ARG A 838 -6.20 23.90 -4.42
CA ARG A 838 -7.12 24.85 -3.76
C ARG A 838 -7.60 25.96 -4.70
N ASP A 839 -6.78 26.35 -5.67
CA ASP A 839 -7.13 27.22 -6.78
C ASP A 839 -6.89 26.50 -8.12
N PRO A 840 -7.94 26.06 -8.83
CA PRO A 840 -7.80 25.38 -10.11
C PRO A 840 -7.13 26.22 -11.21
N ALA A 841 -7.20 27.54 -11.14
CA ALA A 841 -6.52 28.44 -12.06
C ALA A 841 -5.00 28.55 -11.78
N ARG A 842 -4.56 28.08 -10.60
CA ARG A 842 -3.17 28.08 -10.14
C ARG A 842 -2.78 26.72 -9.55
N PRO A 843 -2.83 25.63 -10.31
CA PRO A 843 -2.77 24.26 -9.78
C PRO A 843 -1.46 23.90 -9.10
N LEU A 844 -0.39 24.65 -9.34
CA LEU A 844 0.93 24.50 -8.73
C LEU A 844 1.36 25.78 -8.01
N ALA A 845 0.42 26.43 -7.32
CA ALA A 845 0.72 27.63 -6.54
C ALA A 845 1.80 27.31 -5.47
N PRO A 846 2.78 28.20 -5.24
CA PRO A 846 3.83 27.97 -4.26
C PRO A 846 3.30 27.71 -2.84
N GLU A 847 2.20 28.30 -2.47
CA GLU A 847 1.49 28.12 -1.21
C GLU A 847 0.86 26.73 -1.04
N ASP A 848 0.72 25.97 -2.11
CA ASP A 848 0.26 24.57 -2.14
C ASP A 848 1.42 23.56 -2.07
N PHE A 849 2.68 24.03 -2.07
CA PHE A 849 3.85 23.21 -1.80
C PHE A 849 4.24 23.33 -0.32
N GLY A 850 3.81 22.38 0.49
CA GLY A 850 3.95 22.41 1.95
C GLY A 850 4.20 21.04 2.55
N PRO A 851 4.11 20.89 3.87
CA PRO A 851 4.19 19.58 4.51
C PRO A 851 3.19 18.61 3.89
N ALA A 852 3.59 17.37 3.66
CA ALA A 852 2.66 16.32 3.25
C ALA A 852 1.75 15.95 4.43
N PHE A 853 0.52 15.50 4.16
CA PHE A 853 -0.45 15.16 5.21
C PHE A 853 0.08 14.07 6.18
N ASN A 854 1.00 13.22 5.74
CA ASN A 854 1.67 12.19 6.51
C ASN A 854 3.04 12.62 7.05
N ASP A 855 3.40 13.92 6.99
CA ASP A 855 4.66 14.45 7.53
C ASP A 855 4.72 14.24 9.04
N GLU A 856 5.52 13.29 9.46
CA GLU A 856 5.78 12.93 10.85
C GLU A 856 7.27 13.09 11.10
N ARG A 857 7.62 14.15 11.85
CA ARG A 857 9.00 14.59 12.05
C ARG A 857 9.85 13.57 12.78
N HIS A 858 9.30 12.94 13.78
CA HIS A 858 9.95 11.94 14.62
C HIS A 858 9.10 10.68 14.66
N HIS A 859 9.70 9.55 14.42
CA HIS A 859 9.05 8.26 14.54
C HIS A 859 9.99 7.27 15.21
N LEU A 860 9.51 6.58 16.25
CA LEU A 860 10.22 5.57 17.00
C LEU A 860 9.43 4.27 16.95
N THR A 861 10.10 3.16 16.65
CA THR A 861 9.54 1.82 16.77
C THR A 861 10.51 0.93 17.55
N LEU A 862 10.00 0.22 18.55
CA LEU A 862 10.74 -0.79 19.30
C LEU A 862 9.94 -2.07 19.30
N ALA A 863 10.60 -3.19 19.00
CA ALA A 863 10.05 -4.53 19.20
C ALA A 863 11.10 -5.40 19.89
N ALA A 864 10.66 -6.18 20.86
CA ALA A 864 11.53 -7.12 21.54
C ALA A 864 10.81 -8.45 21.81
N THR A 865 11.56 -9.52 21.88
CA THR A 865 11.13 -10.81 22.45
C THR A 865 12.15 -11.24 23.49
N THR A 866 11.70 -11.53 24.69
CA THR A 866 12.56 -11.92 25.82
C THR A 866 12.08 -13.24 26.39
N HIS A 867 12.97 -14.22 26.41
CA HIS A 867 12.72 -15.54 27.00
C HIS A 867 13.11 -15.53 28.46
N LEU A 868 12.10 -15.43 29.33
CA LEU A 868 12.25 -15.40 30.78
C LEU A 868 12.32 -16.82 31.37
N PRO A 869 12.78 -16.97 32.64
CA PRO A 869 12.70 -18.25 33.35
C PRO A 869 11.28 -18.83 33.34
N TRP A 870 11.21 -20.13 33.62
CA TRP A 870 9.96 -20.92 33.68
C TRP A 870 9.17 -21.00 32.37
N GLY A 871 9.79 -20.70 31.19
CA GLY A 871 9.15 -20.79 29.91
C GLY A 871 8.10 -19.66 29.66
N ILE A 872 8.38 -18.48 30.18
CA ILE A 872 7.60 -17.28 29.94
C ILE A 872 8.30 -16.49 28.83
N ASP A 873 7.55 -16.05 27.81
CA ASP A 873 8.00 -15.11 26.82
C ASP A 873 7.29 -13.78 27.03
N PHE A 874 8.04 -12.70 26.90
CA PHE A 874 7.53 -11.34 26.94
C PHE A 874 7.92 -10.61 25.66
N SER A 875 6.92 -10.14 24.90
CA SER A 875 7.12 -9.52 23.59
C SER A 875 6.38 -8.18 23.51
N PRO A 876 7.04 -7.04 23.79
CA PRO A 876 6.47 -5.72 23.60
C PRO A 876 6.72 -5.20 22.17
N ILE A 877 5.79 -4.39 21.67
CA ILE A 877 5.96 -3.46 20.54
C ILE A 877 5.61 -2.06 21.06
N LEU A 878 6.44 -1.07 20.73
CA LEU A 878 6.15 0.33 21.02
C LEU A 878 6.33 1.14 19.73
N GLN A 879 5.37 1.99 19.45
CA GLN A 879 5.43 2.97 18.38
C GLN A 879 5.12 4.36 18.92
N ALA A 880 5.92 5.34 18.53
CA ALA A 880 5.71 6.73 18.91
C ALA A 880 6.03 7.65 17.74
N GLY A 881 5.15 8.60 17.44
CA GLY A 881 5.28 9.52 16.35
C GLY A 881 4.92 10.95 16.73
N SER A 882 5.61 11.94 16.14
CA SER A 882 5.24 13.33 16.29
C SER A 882 3.93 13.65 15.57
N ALA A 883 3.25 14.71 15.99
CA ALA A 883 1.98 15.15 15.42
C ALA A 883 2.05 15.35 13.90
N ARG A 884 1.09 14.78 13.17
CA ARG A 884 0.89 14.97 11.73
C ARG A 884 0.15 16.27 11.44
N PRO A 885 0.33 16.87 10.26
CA PRO A 885 -0.33 18.11 9.91
C PRO A 885 -1.77 17.91 9.45
N TYR A 886 -2.59 18.96 9.59
CA TYR A 886 -3.90 19.09 8.98
C TYR A 886 -4.12 20.51 8.47
N ASN A 887 -5.11 20.71 7.60
CA ASN A 887 -5.38 22.00 6.98
C ASN A 887 -6.30 22.88 7.80
N ALA A 888 -6.00 24.18 7.85
CA ALA A 888 -7.03 25.18 8.14
C ALA A 888 -7.82 25.43 6.86
N ILE A 889 -9.14 25.28 6.93
CA ILE A 889 -10.08 25.46 5.83
C ILE A 889 -11.15 26.49 6.16
N ALA A 890 -11.70 27.16 5.15
CA ALA A 890 -12.82 28.06 5.34
C ALA A 890 -14.16 27.27 5.36
N GLN A 891 -15.16 27.75 6.07
CA GLN A 891 -16.52 27.18 6.04
C GLN A 891 -17.13 27.19 4.62
N SER A 892 -16.80 28.19 3.83
CA SER A 892 -17.10 28.28 2.40
C SER A 892 -15.90 28.85 1.67
N ASN A 893 -15.73 28.48 0.40
CA ASN A 893 -14.63 29.00 -0.39
C ASN A 893 -14.61 30.52 -0.37
N GLN A 894 -13.48 31.11 0.02
CA GLN A 894 -13.28 32.56 0.03
C GLN A 894 -12.86 33.09 -1.35
N LEU A 895 -12.82 32.22 -2.33
CA LEU A 895 -12.53 32.52 -3.74
C LEU A 895 -13.69 32.09 -4.62
N SER A 896 -13.98 32.83 -5.65
CA SER A 896 -15.03 32.55 -6.64
C SER A 896 -14.60 31.50 -7.67
N LEU A 897 -14.14 30.32 -7.21
CA LEU A 897 -13.41 29.33 -8.02
C LEU A 897 -14.26 28.50 -8.99
N GLY A 898 -15.53 28.29 -8.70
CA GLY A 898 -16.32 27.25 -9.38
C GLY A 898 -15.87 25.82 -8.95
N GLY A 899 -16.53 24.80 -9.50
CA GLY A 899 -16.29 23.40 -9.12
C GLY A 899 -14.88 22.90 -9.46
N GLY A 900 -14.41 21.85 -8.73
CA GLY A 900 -13.12 21.16 -8.98
C GLY A 900 -11.93 21.76 -8.25
N SER A 901 -12.16 22.49 -7.17
CA SER A 901 -11.16 22.89 -6.18
C SER A 901 -11.16 21.92 -4.98
N ALA A 902 -10.06 21.89 -4.25
CA ALA A 902 -10.07 21.33 -2.90
C ALA A 902 -10.98 22.18 -2.00
N ALA A 903 -11.70 21.53 -1.06
CA ALA A 903 -12.63 22.20 -0.18
C ALA A 903 -11.99 23.33 0.64
N GLY A 904 -12.71 24.43 0.82
CA GLY A 904 -12.41 25.45 1.82
C GLY A 904 -11.12 26.24 1.59
N ALA A 905 -10.88 26.76 0.37
CA ALA A 905 -9.78 27.70 0.15
C ALA A 905 -9.85 28.88 1.12
N LEU A 906 -8.87 28.93 2.04
CA LEU A 906 -8.76 29.95 3.08
C LEU A 906 -7.69 30.97 2.68
N LEU A 907 -8.05 32.24 2.63
CA LEU A 907 -7.12 33.33 2.39
C LEU A 907 -6.19 33.52 3.59
N ALA A 908 -4.98 33.96 3.33
CA ALA A 908 -4.06 34.36 4.40
C ALA A 908 -4.65 35.51 5.22
N PRO A 909 -4.32 35.61 6.53
CA PRO A 909 -4.86 36.67 7.38
C PRO A 909 -4.65 38.08 6.79
N GLY A 910 -5.74 38.84 6.70
CA GLY A 910 -5.73 40.17 6.08
C GLY A 910 -5.75 40.20 4.57
N CYS A 911 -5.76 39.05 3.90
CA CYS A 911 -5.91 38.95 2.46
C CYS A 911 -7.39 39.06 2.05
N THR A 912 -7.64 39.75 0.95
CA THR A 912 -8.97 39.78 0.29
C THR A 912 -8.91 38.98 -1.01
N GLU A 913 -10.04 38.57 -1.54
CA GLU A 913 -10.12 37.89 -2.83
C GLU A 913 -9.49 38.72 -3.97
N GLN A 914 -9.74 40.03 -3.98
CA GLN A 914 -9.07 40.96 -4.92
C GLN A 914 -7.55 40.96 -4.72
N GLY A 915 -7.08 41.00 -3.46
CA GLY A 915 -5.67 40.95 -3.14
C GLY A 915 -4.99 39.65 -3.57
N TYR A 916 -5.71 38.55 -3.49
CA TYR A 916 -5.25 37.24 -3.97
C TYR A 916 -5.08 37.24 -5.50
N TYR A 917 -6.09 37.64 -6.26
CA TYR A 917 -6.02 37.61 -7.73
C TYR A 917 -5.02 38.61 -8.31
N ASN A 918 -4.81 39.77 -7.68
CA ASN A 918 -3.77 40.71 -8.12
C ASN A 918 -2.37 40.38 -7.57
N ARG A 919 -2.23 39.24 -6.84
CA ARG A 919 -0.98 38.73 -6.27
C ARG A 919 -0.37 39.62 -5.16
N ALA A 920 -1.18 40.43 -4.50
CA ALA A 920 -0.75 41.19 -3.34
C ALA A 920 -0.63 40.31 -2.07
N CYS A 921 -1.36 39.20 -2.02
CA CYS A 921 -1.34 38.22 -0.95
C CYS A 921 -1.68 36.81 -1.49
N GLY A 922 -1.72 35.79 -0.65
CA GLY A 922 -1.91 34.39 -1.02
C GLY A 922 -2.95 33.66 -0.17
N LEU A 923 -3.03 32.34 -0.37
CA LEU A 923 -3.76 31.44 0.50
C LEU A 923 -2.99 31.20 1.80
N ASN A 924 -3.71 30.80 2.83
CA ASN A 924 -3.10 30.28 4.04
C ASN A 924 -2.23 29.05 3.68
N PRO A 925 -1.00 28.88 4.21
CA PRO A 925 -0.17 27.73 3.87
C PRO A 925 -0.90 26.41 4.11
N ILE A 926 -0.68 25.43 3.22
CA ILE A 926 -1.27 24.11 3.37
C ILE A 926 -0.67 23.38 4.58
N PHE A 927 -1.44 22.53 5.25
CA PHE A 927 -1.03 21.71 6.37
C PHE A 927 -0.24 22.46 7.46
N ASN A 928 -0.68 23.67 7.77
CA ASN A 928 -0.05 24.58 8.73
C ASN A 928 -0.40 24.30 10.19
N LEU A 929 -1.40 23.49 10.45
CA LEU A 929 -1.80 23.05 11.79
C LEU A 929 -1.19 21.68 12.11
N ARG A 930 -1.09 21.34 13.39
CA ARG A 930 -0.58 20.05 13.88
C ARG A 930 -1.61 19.42 14.81
N GLY A 931 -1.93 18.15 14.56
CA GLY A 931 -2.82 17.34 15.37
C GLY A 931 -2.17 16.84 16.65
N ALA A 932 -2.52 15.61 17.04
CA ALA A 932 -1.96 14.94 18.22
C ALA A 932 -0.78 14.02 17.86
N PRO A 933 0.22 13.87 18.74
CA PRO A 933 1.24 12.86 18.58
C PRO A 933 0.64 11.46 18.68
N TYR A 934 1.25 10.53 17.99
CA TYR A 934 0.91 9.11 18.02
C TYR A 934 1.71 8.40 19.11
N PHE A 935 1.06 7.55 19.91
CA PHE A 935 1.72 6.67 20.85
C PHE A 935 0.93 5.38 21.02
N ASP A 936 1.58 4.25 20.78
CA ASP A 936 1.00 2.94 20.93
C ASP A 936 1.99 1.98 21.56
N MET A 937 1.54 1.21 22.53
CA MET A 937 2.34 0.17 23.17
C MET A 937 1.51 -1.10 23.28
N ASP A 938 1.95 -2.11 22.56
CA ASP A 938 1.41 -3.44 22.62
C ASP A 938 2.33 -4.38 23.40
N ALA A 939 1.78 -5.37 24.08
CA ALA A 939 2.59 -6.35 24.79
C ALA A 939 1.93 -7.72 24.75
N ARG A 940 2.74 -8.75 24.63
CA ARG A 940 2.33 -10.15 24.76
C ARG A 940 3.11 -10.83 25.86
N VAL A 941 2.41 -11.54 26.72
CA VAL A 941 2.97 -12.49 27.68
C VAL A 941 2.50 -13.88 27.29
N ALA A 942 3.42 -14.80 27.12
CA ALA A 942 3.12 -16.18 26.76
C ALA A 942 3.79 -17.17 27.72
N LYS A 943 3.05 -18.21 28.08
CA LYS A 943 3.57 -19.33 28.89
C LYS A 943 3.68 -20.56 28.01
N ASN A 944 4.91 -21.06 27.85
CA ASN A 944 5.21 -22.29 27.12
C ASN A 944 5.16 -23.48 28.08
N ILE A 945 4.39 -24.50 27.75
CA ILE A 945 4.21 -25.74 28.45
C ILE A 945 4.63 -26.86 27.51
N LYS A 946 5.83 -27.41 27.75
CA LYS A 946 6.35 -28.51 26.94
C LYS A 946 5.59 -29.81 27.28
N LEU A 947 5.02 -30.45 26.27
CA LEU A 947 4.26 -31.71 26.36
C LEU A 947 5.06 -32.84 25.68
N GLY A 948 6.30 -33.03 26.09
CA GLY A 948 7.29 -33.95 25.51
C GLY A 948 8.35 -33.20 24.71
N GLU A 949 9.09 -33.91 23.84
CA GLU A 949 10.25 -33.35 23.11
C GLU A 949 9.85 -32.41 21.95
N HIS A 950 8.72 -32.71 21.29
CA HIS A 950 8.31 -32.03 20.05
C HIS A 950 6.96 -31.32 20.15
N ARG A 951 6.32 -31.28 21.33
CA ARG A 951 5.00 -30.67 21.48
C ARG A 951 5.06 -29.55 22.50
N ASN A 952 4.49 -28.42 22.13
CA ASN A 952 4.40 -27.24 22.98
C ASN A 952 2.98 -26.68 22.98
N LEU A 953 2.45 -26.46 24.20
CA LEU A 953 1.23 -25.66 24.37
C LEU A 953 1.64 -24.30 24.90
N GLN A 954 1.32 -23.26 24.15
CA GLN A 954 1.54 -21.87 24.50
C GLN A 954 0.19 -21.23 24.88
N LEU A 955 0.09 -20.76 26.11
CA LEU A 955 -1.04 -19.94 26.58
C LEU A 955 -0.57 -18.49 26.62
N MET A 956 -1.34 -17.57 26.07
CA MET A 956 -0.92 -16.20 25.92
C MET A 956 -2.03 -15.19 26.25
N PHE A 957 -1.58 -14.05 26.75
CA PHE A 957 -2.38 -12.84 26.86
C PHE A 957 -1.70 -11.73 26.06
N GLN A 958 -2.45 -11.05 25.25
CA GLN A 958 -2.00 -9.89 24.48
C GLN A 958 -2.79 -8.67 24.93
N ALA A 959 -2.09 -7.57 25.10
CA ALA A 959 -2.66 -6.26 25.41
C ALA A 959 -2.25 -5.29 24.29
N PHE A 960 -3.20 -4.69 23.66
CA PHE A 960 -3.02 -3.68 22.61
C PHE A 960 -3.37 -2.32 23.18
N ASN A 961 -2.61 -1.30 22.78
CA ASN A 961 -2.67 0.04 23.35
C ASN A 961 -2.69 -0.01 24.89
N LEU A 962 -1.66 -0.61 25.45
CA LEU A 962 -1.54 -0.87 26.90
C LEU A 962 -1.70 0.39 27.77
N THR A 963 -1.37 1.55 27.22
CA THR A 963 -1.48 2.84 27.91
C THR A 963 -2.85 3.49 27.78
N ASN A 964 -3.77 2.91 27.04
CA ASN A 964 -5.08 3.47 26.70
C ASN A 964 -4.99 4.90 26.15
N HIS A 965 -3.97 5.16 25.30
CA HIS A 965 -3.77 6.46 24.69
C HIS A 965 -4.77 6.68 23.54
N ALA A 966 -5.39 7.85 23.48
CA ALA A 966 -6.29 8.21 22.40
C ALA A 966 -5.49 8.77 21.21
N ASN A 967 -5.28 7.97 20.17
CA ASN A 967 -4.52 8.32 18.98
C ASN A 967 -5.42 9.04 17.97
N TYR A 968 -5.57 10.36 18.09
CA TYR A 968 -6.36 11.18 17.16
C TYR A 968 -5.58 11.50 15.86
N GLY A 969 -4.24 11.47 15.90
CA GLY A 969 -3.39 11.77 14.74
C GLY A 969 -3.63 13.17 14.20
N ASN A 970 -4.00 13.28 12.92
CA ASN A 970 -4.38 14.53 12.27
C ASN A 970 -5.89 14.64 11.96
N ASN A 971 -6.71 13.78 12.56
CA ASN A 971 -8.17 13.84 12.42
C ASN A 971 -8.78 14.96 13.31
N PHE A 972 -8.54 16.18 12.90
CA PHE A 972 -8.96 17.41 13.60
C PHE A 972 -9.80 18.29 12.69
N ASP A 973 -10.77 18.99 13.25
CA ASP A 973 -11.52 19.99 12.50
C ASP A 973 -10.64 21.21 12.19
N GLY A 974 -10.41 21.42 10.90
CA GLY A 974 -9.69 22.58 10.40
C GLY A 974 -10.60 23.74 9.98
N THR A 975 -11.91 23.64 10.14
CA THR A 975 -12.88 24.63 9.64
C THR A 975 -12.91 25.88 10.52
N VAL A 976 -12.23 26.90 10.06
CA VAL A 976 -12.10 28.18 10.79
C VAL A 976 -13.47 28.80 11.01
N GLY A 977 -13.76 29.15 12.24
CA GLY A 977 -15.03 29.81 12.65
C GLY A 977 -16.10 28.85 13.18
N LEU A 978 -15.88 27.54 13.13
CA LEU A 978 -16.72 26.59 13.86
C LEU A 978 -16.24 26.45 15.32
N PRO A 979 -17.15 26.13 16.26
CA PRO A 979 -16.75 25.80 17.63
C PRO A 979 -15.79 24.62 17.74
N SER A 980 -15.86 23.68 16.80
CA SER A 980 -15.01 22.50 16.69
C SER A 980 -13.60 22.78 16.16
N PHE A 981 -13.32 23.99 15.65
CA PHE A 981 -12.02 24.31 15.07
C PHE A 981 -10.84 24.00 16.01
N GLY A 982 -9.89 23.20 15.53
CA GLY A 982 -8.71 22.82 16.32
C GLY A 982 -8.96 21.71 17.33
N HIS A 983 -10.14 21.09 17.33
CA HIS A 983 -10.46 19.96 18.19
C HIS A 983 -10.52 18.64 17.40
N PRO A 984 -10.20 17.50 18.02
CA PRO A 984 -10.26 16.21 17.33
C PRO A 984 -11.71 15.87 16.96
N LEU A 985 -11.88 15.27 15.78
CA LEU A 985 -13.14 14.73 15.28
C LEU A 985 -13.25 13.21 15.50
N GLY A 986 -12.12 12.53 15.66
CA GLY A 986 -12.06 11.09 15.81
C GLY A 986 -10.62 10.58 15.88
N PHE A 987 -10.46 9.27 15.81
CA PHE A 987 -9.15 8.62 15.87
C PHE A 987 -8.43 8.69 14.51
N ILE A 988 -7.11 8.51 14.53
CA ILE A 988 -6.33 8.28 13.32
C ILE A 988 -6.86 7.02 12.63
N ASN A 989 -7.00 7.10 11.29
CA ASN A 989 -7.53 6.01 10.49
C ASN A 989 -8.82 5.38 11.07
N PRO A 990 -9.91 6.14 11.19
CA PRO A 990 -11.09 5.76 11.97
C PRO A 990 -11.76 4.47 11.50
N THR A 991 -11.57 4.09 10.24
CA THR A 991 -12.13 2.88 9.62
C THR A 991 -11.19 1.67 9.71
N SER A 992 -9.91 1.84 10.08
CA SER A 992 -8.98 0.73 10.20
C SER A 992 -9.19 -0.09 11.46
N SER A 993 -9.08 -1.41 11.31
CA SER A 993 -9.04 -2.35 12.44
C SER A 993 -7.63 -2.63 12.94
N THR A 994 -6.61 -2.08 12.29
CA THR A 994 -5.19 -2.36 12.57
C THR A 994 -4.60 -1.44 13.64
N LEU A 995 -5.32 -0.42 14.08
CA LEU A 995 -4.91 0.48 15.15
C LEU A 995 -5.93 0.44 16.28
N PRO A 996 -5.53 0.08 17.52
CA PRO A 996 -6.46 0.01 18.63
C PRO A 996 -6.85 1.42 19.09
N ARG A 997 -8.16 1.66 19.23
CA ARG A 997 -8.70 2.96 19.70
C ARG A 997 -8.61 3.14 21.21
N ALA A 998 -8.58 2.04 21.95
CA ALA A 998 -8.47 1.96 23.39
C ALA A 998 -7.68 0.70 23.77
N PHE A 999 -7.31 0.56 25.04
CA PHE A 999 -6.77 -0.68 25.54
C PHE A 999 -7.69 -1.86 25.16
N THR A 1000 -7.11 -2.88 24.59
CA THR A 1000 -7.81 -4.10 24.14
C THR A 1000 -7.05 -5.33 24.59
N GLY A 1001 -7.70 -6.21 25.37
CA GLY A 1001 -7.15 -7.48 25.80
C GLY A 1001 -7.54 -8.64 24.90
N GLU A 1002 -6.62 -9.58 24.70
CA GLU A 1002 -6.84 -10.81 23.92
C GLU A 1002 -6.23 -12.02 24.62
N PHE A 1003 -7.01 -13.09 24.80
CA PHE A 1003 -6.50 -14.38 25.22
C PHE A 1003 -6.26 -15.29 24.01
N GLY A 1004 -5.17 -16.03 24.06
CA GLY A 1004 -4.80 -16.98 23.02
C GLY A 1004 -4.24 -18.29 23.56
N ALA A 1005 -4.45 -19.32 22.77
CA ALA A 1005 -3.80 -20.60 22.94
C ALA A 1005 -3.26 -21.10 21.61
N ARG A 1006 -2.05 -21.67 21.63
CA ARG A 1006 -1.42 -22.28 20.45
C ARG A 1006 -0.78 -23.61 20.83
N PHE A 1007 -1.14 -24.64 20.11
CA PHE A 1007 -0.48 -25.95 20.21
C PHE A 1007 0.40 -26.14 18.97
N SER A 1008 1.64 -26.55 19.16
CA SER A 1008 2.58 -26.89 18.07
C SER A 1008 3.20 -28.27 18.30
N PHE A 1009 3.48 -28.98 17.19
CA PHE A 1009 4.05 -30.33 17.22
C PHE A 1009 5.00 -30.54 16.03
#